data_83c812ddefd93d56ad0d6f67c9041ecf
#
_entry.id   83c812ddefd93d56ad0d6f67c9041ecf
#
_cell.length_a   1.000
_cell.length_b   1.000
_cell.length_c   1.000
_cell.angle_alpha   90.00
_cell.angle_beta   90.00
_cell.angle_gamma   90.00
#
_symmetry.space_group_name_H-M   'P 1'
#
loop_
_entity.id
_entity.type
_entity.pdbx_description
1 polymer ?
#
loop_
_entity_poly.entity_id
_entity_poly.type
_entity_poly.pdbx_seq_one_letter_code
_entity_poly.pdbx_strand_id
1 'polypeptide(L)'
;LIKTLTSLSKTDYMKRCWHVVCFSILLAIIPIATLGMQLPIYLAKNSITKYVITIDTRASAPEKHAAEELSELLKQATGANFPICTPAEAGKRPQLAVGFGAARAIAPDLSLNGLGADGIIIKATSPNIILTGGLGAPRGTLYAVYTFLEDYVGFRWWTSSETTIPKKSSLKVRDDLNIRYVPALERRESYYVEAFEKDFAVRSKNNGFYGTDDSRGGNLSYAGPGCHTFFVLVPPEKYFAEHPDWYSEINGVRIATGNQLCLTNPELLKFVISQVKQWLRDNPKAAYISLTQNDNAGWCTCAKCKAVDDAEGGQSGTMIRFVNAVAEAIEPEFPNVAVDTFAYQYTRKAPKITKPRKNVVVRLCSIECNFAKPLDDKSNMSFRKDIADWSKLTDRLYIWDYVTNFAHYLQAHPNLRVIGPNVRFYVKNHVKGLFEQGDYQCVGSEFGALRSWMLGKLLWNPDSNDKALLKEFLNGYYGPAAPHINRYINLIHDTEAKSNFYMSIGAQPNAPYVAPAILDKSAKIFEQALSAVADKPEYLRRVEIAEMSVMYSRISQIQAQYFKDGKLDDLKELDRILEKFIRIAQRENITMISEGAQLLDWAKRMRRMVSDNGASQTVQTVTTARGDITVVRLATTWLFAPDPKEAGINDKWFATSFDDTKWSKNRTDYDCGWEKQGYPGYTGFGWYRQKFDLPAEIKQKHIYVHFEAIDEEGWIYLNGGDKPAFEHTCVTTKLAPDHIWITPFMFEATNSLKSGELNLLSVRVYNAAQMGGIWRPVYIIASDSELTLEEAQGAVKQMLG
;
A
#
# COMPACT_ATOMS: atom_id res chain seq x y z
N LEU A 1 -22.85 52.21 -32.60
CA LEU A 1 -23.15 53.65 -32.83
C LEU A 1 -23.67 54.20 -31.52
N ILE A 2 -22.84 54.86 -30.77
CA ILE A 2 -22.51 56.25 -30.74
C ILE A 2 -23.67 57.08 -30.13
N LYS A 3 -23.35 57.56 -28.88
CA LYS A 3 -23.60 58.94 -28.39
C LYS A 3 -25.02 59.50 -28.54
N THR A 4 -25.64 60.13 -27.63
CA THR A 4 -25.22 61.32 -26.84
C THR A 4 -26.40 61.83 -26.03
N LEU A 5 -26.06 62.36 -24.85
CA LEU A 5 -26.53 63.61 -24.23
C LEU A 5 -27.84 63.58 -23.41
N THR A 6 -27.67 63.77 -22.18
CA THR A 6 -27.61 65.00 -21.33
C THR A 6 -28.95 65.44 -20.77
N SER A 7 -28.90 65.50 -19.43
CA SER A 7 -29.46 66.58 -18.54
C SER A 7 -30.93 66.96 -18.58
N LEU A 8 -31.50 66.93 -17.44
CA LEU A 8 -32.25 68.08 -16.78
C LEU A 8 -32.99 67.52 -15.60
N SER A 9 -32.60 67.86 -14.51
CA SER A 9 -32.96 68.80 -13.48
C SER A 9 -34.21 68.44 -12.65
N LYS A 10 -33.94 68.58 -11.39
CA LYS A 10 -34.95 68.57 -10.27
C LYS A 10 -36.02 69.60 -10.49
N THR A 11 -37.08 69.33 -9.81
CA THR A 11 -38.19 70.14 -9.32
C THR A 11 -39.54 70.01 -10.05
N ASP A 12 -40.55 70.03 -9.17
CA ASP A 12 -41.99 70.10 -9.44
C ASP A 12 -42.74 68.76 -9.65
N TYR A 13 -43.20 68.23 -8.55
CA TYR A 13 -44.59 67.82 -8.42
C TYR A 13 -44.96 67.63 -6.94
N MET A 14 -45.11 68.69 -6.22
CA MET A 14 -46.08 68.73 -5.09
C MET A 14 -47.25 69.58 -5.54
N LYS A 15 -48.42 68.90 -5.58
CA LYS A 15 -49.78 69.46 -5.32
C LYS A 15 -50.84 68.84 -6.24
N ARG A 16 -51.86 68.29 -5.58
CA ARG A 16 -53.18 67.81 -6.04
C ARG A 16 -53.23 66.26 -6.27
N CYS A 17 -54.09 65.49 -5.59
CA CYS A 17 -55.44 65.80 -5.09
C CYS A 17 -55.83 64.83 -3.99
N TRP A 18 -56.41 65.26 -2.94
CA TRP A 18 -57.30 64.54 -2.08
C TRP A 18 -58.60 64.26 -2.84
N HIS A 19 -59.02 63.01 -2.92
CA HIS A 19 -60.45 62.59 -2.87
C HIS A 19 -60.51 61.11 -2.57
N VAL A 20 -60.93 60.80 -1.42
CA VAL A 20 -61.83 59.73 -0.96
C VAL A 20 -62.10 58.59 -1.98
N VAL A 21 -61.62 57.38 -1.65
CA VAL A 21 -62.42 56.19 -1.89
C VAL A 21 -62.22 55.25 -0.72
N CYS A 22 -63.37 54.87 -0.20
CA CYS A 22 -63.57 53.94 0.91
C CYS A 22 -62.98 52.57 0.70
N PHE A 23 -62.39 52.06 1.75
CA PHE A 23 -62.44 50.73 2.28
C PHE A 23 -63.05 49.64 1.41
N SER A 24 -62.22 48.75 0.98
CA SER A 24 -62.46 47.29 0.97
C SER A 24 -61.17 46.58 1.38
N ILE A 25 -61.03 46.35 2.70
CA ILE A 25 -60.02 45.47 3.25
C ILE A 25 -60.47 44.04 2.88
N LEU A 26 -59.97 43.52 1.74
CA LEU A 26 -59.89 42.12 1.52
C LEU A 26 -58.66 41.66 2.32
N LEU A 27 -58.84 41.06 3.46
CA LEU A 27 -57.90 40.23 4.15
C LEU A 27 -57.62 39.06 3.24
N ALA A 28 -56.58 39.18 2.38
CA ALA A 28 -55.89 38.04 1.83
C ALA A 28 -55.21 37.38 3.03
N ILE A 29 -55.78 36.31 3.56
CA ILE A 29 -55.16 35.36 4.41
C ILE A 29 -54.12 34.66 3.53
N ILE A 30 -52.95 35.24 3.44
CA ILE A 30 -51.75 34.53 3.04
C ILE A 30 -51.56 33.47 4.14
N PRO A 31 -51.62 32.17 3.85
CA PRO A 31 -51.22 31.22 4.84
C PRO A 31 -49.75 31.55 5.12
N ILE A 32 -49.50 32.13 6.30
CA ILE A 32 -48.17 32.11 6.87
C ILE A 32 -47.83 30.61 6.96
N ALA A 33 -47.14 30.09 5.93
CA ALA A 33 -46.45 28.84 6.07
C ALA A 33 -45.59 29.10 7.30
N THR A 34 -45.97 28.54 8.42
CA THR A 34 -45.13 28.43 9.58
C THR A 34 -43.91 27.69 9.11
N LEU A 35 -42.90 28.44 8.70
CA LEU A 35 -41.53 27.91 8.75
C LEU A 35 -41.39 27.44 10.20
N GLY A 36 -41.57 26.17 10.43
CA GLY A 36 -41.38 25.56 11.72
C GLY A 36 -40.00 25.97 12.20
N MET A 37 -39.95 26.84 13.20
CA MET A 37 -38.69 27.17 13.86
C MET A 37 -38.14 25.87 14.36
N GLN A 38 -37.09 25.37 13.68
CA GLN A 38 -36.37 24.19 14.08
C GLN A 38 -35.75 24.46 15.45
N LEU A 39 -36.33 23.88 16.50
CA LEU A 39 -35.82 24.06 17.86
C LEU A 39 -34.70 23.04 18.06
N PRO A 40 -33.49 23.49 18.43
CA PRO A 40 -32.37 22.55 18.65
C PRO A 40 -32.64 21.65 19.85
N ILE A 41 -32.35 20.36 19.70
CA ILE A 41 -32.34 19.40 20.78
C ILE A 41 -31.02 19.58 21.56
N TYR A 42 -31.10 19.95 22.84
CA TYR A 42 -29.91 20.05 23.71
C TYR A 42 -29.62 18.71 24.37
N LEU A 43 -28.58 18.00 23.91
CA LEU A 43 -28.11 16.75 24.53
C LEU A 43 -27.39 17.01 25.86
N ALA A 44 -26.66 18.10 25.96
CA ALA A 44 -26.08 18.61 27.20
C ALA A 44 -26.14 20.13 27.24
N LYS A 45 -26.24 20.73 28.44
CA LYS A 45 -26.17 22.17 28.69
C LYS A 45 -25.35 22.42 29.94
N ASN A 46 -24.26 23.18 29.80
CA ASN A 46 -23.33 23.47 30.91
C ASN A 46 -22.84 22.19 31.60
N SER A 47 -22.40 21.17 30.81
CA SER A 47 -21.94 19.86 31.26
C SER A 47 -22.96 19.06 32.09
N ILE A 48 -24.24 19.34 31.92
CA ILE A 48 -25.36 18.58 32.53
C ILE A 48 -26.26 18.04 31.42
N THR A 49 -26.69 16.79 31.55
CA THR A 49 -27.66 16.15 30.65
C THR A 49 -28.85 15.56 31.38
N LYS A 50 -30.03 15.55 30.71
CA LYS A 50 -31.19 14.78 31.10
C LYS A 50 -31.33 13.49 30.31
N TYR A 51 -30.47 13.30 29.28
CA TYR A 51 -30.51 12.16 28.39
C TYR A 51 -29.91 10.92 29.03
N VAL A 52 -30.49 9.81 28.63
CA VAL A 52 -29.95 8.48 28.87
C VAL A 52 -29.70 7.81 27.53
N ILE A 53 -28.73 6.90 27.48
CA ILE A 53 -28.53 6.01 26.35
C ILE A 53 -29.31 4.74 26.63
N THR A 54 -30.18 4.34 25.68
CA THR A 54 -30.97 3.12 25.86
C THR A 54 -30.55 2.02 24.89
N ILE A 55 -30.47 0.79 25.44
CA ILE A 55 -30.22 -0.43 24.67
C ILE A 55 -31.20 -1.53 25.12
N ASP A 56 -31.52 -2.46 24.22
CA ASP A 56 -32.34 -3.63 24.55
C ASP A 56 -31.59 -4.58 25.49
N THR A 57 -32.29 -5.28 26.35
CA THR A 57 -31.71 -6.33 27.23
C THR A 57 -31.05 -7.46 26.43
N ARG A 58 -31.51 -7.70 25.20
CA ARG A 58 -30.98 -8.68 24.25
C ARG A 58 -30.06 -8.05 23.21
N ALA A 59 -29.53 -6.84 23.46
CA ALA A 59 -28.64 -6.18 22.56
C ALA A 59 -27.40 -7.05 22.24
N SER A 60 -27.01 -7.09 20.98
CA SER A 60 -25.82 -7.78 20.51
C SER A 60 -24.53 -7.16 21.08
N ALA A 61 -23.42 -7.86 21.00
CA ALA A 61 -22.12 -7.33 21.45
C ALA A 61 -21.75 -6.00 20.74
N PRO A 62 -21.92 -5.85 19.41
CA PRO A 62 -21.71 -4.56 18.73
C PRO A 62 -22.63 -3.44 19.19
N GLU A 63 -23.91 -3.72 19.48
CA GLU A 63 -24.83 -2.70 20.00
C GLU A 63 -24.45 -2.24 21.41
N LYS A 64 -23.99 -3.16 22.28
CA LYS A 64 -23.45 -2.83 23.61
C LYS A 64 -22.22 -1.96 23.51
N HIS A 65 -21.26 -2.38 22.68
CA HIS A 65 -20.04 -1.59 22.41
C HIS A 65 -20.37 -0.19 21.86
N ALA A 66 -21.32 -0.10 20.94
CA ALA A 66 -21.79 1.20 20.40
C ALA A 66 -22.36 2.14 21.48
N ALA A 67 -23.11 1.59 22.45
CA ALA A 67 -23.67 2.37 23.55
C ALA A 67 -22.59 2.81 24.55
N GLU A 68 -21.63 1.96 24.85
CA GLU A 68 -20.46 2.26 25.70
C GLU A 68 -19.59 3.35 25.10
N GLU A 69 -19.22 3.22 23.82
CA GLU A 69 -18.48 4.23 23.05
C GLU A 69 -19.24 5.58 23.01
N LEU A 70 -20.53 5.55 22.74
CA LEU A 70 -21.35 6.77 22.74
C LEU A 70 -21.35 7.45 24.11
N SER A 71 -21.50 6.70 25.20
CA SER A 71 -21.50 7.24 26.56
C SER A 71 -20.18 7.90 26.92
N GLU A 72 -19.09 7.16 26.70
CA GLU A 72 -17.74 7.63 27.03
C GLU A 72 -17.34 8.85 26.19
N LEU A 73 -17.55 8.80 24.88
CA LEU A 73 -17.15 9.87 23.98
C LEU A 73 -18.01 11.14 24.18
N LEU A 74 -19.31 11.02 24.44
CA LEU A 74 -20.14 12.17 24.82
C LEU A 74 -19.69 12.79 26.14
N LYS A 75 -19.30 11.98 27.12
CA LYS A 75 -18.72 12.46 28.38
C LYS A 75 -17.42 13.22 28.15
N GLN A 76 -16.51 12.67 27.31
CA GLN A 76 -15.27 13.36 26.95
C GLN A 76 -15.50 14.70 26.25
N ALA A 77 -16.51 14.77 25.38
CA ALA A 77 -16.84 15.97 24.61
C ALA A 77 -17.54 17.04 25.47
N THR A 78 -18.44 16.63 26.37
CA THR A 78 -19.37 17.57 27.05
C THR A 78 -19.08 17.73 28.55
N GLY A 79 -18.39 16.77 29.18
CA GLY A 79 -18.28 16.68 30.63
C GLY A 79 -19.55 16.12 31.32
N ALA A 80 -20.65 15.89 30.58
CA ALA A 80 -21.89 15.35 31.14
C ALA A 80 -21.87 13.81 31.13
N ASN A 81 -22.46 13.21 32.14
CA ASN A 81 -22.57 11.74 32.24
C ASN A 81 -23.88 11.27 31.57
N PHE A 82 -23.77 10.40 30.54
CA PHE A 82 -24.89 9.80 29.82
C PHE A 82 -25.03 8.33 30.24
N PRO A 83 -25.88 8.03 31.27
CA PRO A 83 -25.98 6.66 31.76
C PRO A 83 -26.67 5.75 30.75
N ILE A 84 -26.22 4.47 30.70
CA ILE A 84 -26.81 3.43 29.86
C ILE A 84 -27.86 2.70 30.70
N CYS A 85 -29.05 2.48 30.14
CA CYS A 85 -30.13 1.72 30.77
C CYS A 85 -31.03 1.07 29.71
N THR A 86 -32.01 0.29 30.14
CA THR A 86 -33.06 -0.25 29.24
C THR A 86 -34.11 0.81 28.92
N PRO A 87 -34.89 0.66 27.83
CA PRO A 87 -36.02 1.55 27.54
C PRO A 87 -37.05 1.64 28.69
N ALA A 88 -37.27 0.56 29.42
CA ALA A 88 -38.17 0.52 30.57
C ALA A 88 -37.66 1.36 31.76
N GLU A 89 -36.38 1.25 32.07
CA GLU A 89 -35.71 2.02 33.13
C GLU A 89 -35.54 3.51 32.77
N ALA A 90 -35.55 3.85 31.49
CA ALA A 90 -35.50 5.22 31.03
C ALA A 90 -36.72 6.02 31.49
N GLY A 91 -37.88 5.43 31.53
CA GLY A 91 -39.14 6.09 31.90
C GLY A 91 -39.45 7.25 30.94
N LYS A 92 -39.67 8.43 31.50
CA LYS A 92 -39.97 9.68 30.74
C LYS A 92 -38.71 10.48 30.33
N ARG A 93 -37.53 10.01 30.67
CA ARG A 93 -36.27 10.71 30.28
C ARG A 93 -36.11 10.71 28.77
N PRO A 94 -35.54 11.78 28.18
CA PRO A 94 -35.16 11.78 26.77
C PRO A 94 -34.05 10.75 26.49
N GLN A 95 -34.10 10.09 25.33
CA GLN A 95 -33.30 8.93 25.06
C GLN A 95 -32.44 9.10 23.80
N LEU A 96 -31.20 8.62 23.87
CA LEU A 96 -30.40 8.23 22.72
C LEU A 96 -30.55 6.72 22.55
N ALA A 97 -31.44 6.30 21.65
CA ALA A 97 -31.78 4.89 21.47
C ALA A 97 -30.79 4.22 20.54
N VAL A 98 -29.99 3.30 21.06
CA VAL A 98 -28.94 2.57 20.35
C VAL A 98 -29.40 1.17 20.02
N GLY A 99 -29.34 0.82 18.73
CA GLY A 99 -29.71 -0.50 18.24
C GLY A 99 -31.22 -0.73 18.04
N PHE A 100 -31.52 -1.85 17.44
CA PHE A 100 -32.85 -2.18 16.96
C PHE A 100 -33.93 -2.18 18.06
N GLY A 101 -33.67 -2.86 19.17
CA GLY A 101 -34.67 -3.00 20.22
C GLY A 101 -35.05 -1.68 20.88
N ALA A 102 -34.06 -0.82 21.18
CA ALA A 102 -34.28 0.51 21.72
C ALA A 102 -34.95 1.45 20.69
N ALA A 103 -34.59 1.35 19.41
CA ALA A 103 -35.22 2.10 18.32
C ALA A 103 -36.71 1.77 18.20
N ARG A 104 -37.09 0.49 18.28
CA ARG A 104 -38.46 0.01 18.23
C ARG A 104 -39.33 0.47 19.43
N ALA A 105 -38.73 0.60 20.60
CA ALA A 105 -39.41 1.10 21.78
C ALA A 105 -39.86 2.58 21.60
N ILE A 106 -39.16 3.36 20.78
CA ILE A 106 -39.49 4.77 20.48
C ILE A 106 -40.35 4.89 19.21
N ALA A 107 -40.04 4.13 18.18
CA ALA A 107 -40.69 4.18 16.88
C ALA A 107 -41.01 2.74 16.38
N PRO A 108 -42.15 2.18 16.82
CA PRO A 108 -42.56 0.80 16.49
C PRO A 108 -42.65 0.54 14.98
N ASP A 109 -43.05 1.53 14.20
CA ASP A 109 -43.22 1.41 12.74
C ASP A 109 -41.95 1.75 11.92
N LEU A 110 -40.81 1.93 12.58
CA LEU A 110 -39.57 2.26 11.88
C LEU A 110 -39.16 1.10 10.98
N SER A 111 -39.18 1.33 9.66
CA SER A 111 -38.74 0.34 8.67
C SER A 111 -37.22 0.24 8.65
N LEU A 112 -36.70 -1.00 8.83
CA LEU A 112 -35.27 -1.33 8.70
C LEU A 112 -34.96 -2.14 7.43
N ASN A 113 -35.96 -2.35 6.55
CA ASN A 113 -35.80 -3.14 5.33
C ASN A 113 -34.73 -2.55 4.42
N GLY A 114 -33.89 -3.40 3.82
CA GLY A 114 -32.88 -2.99 2.84
C GLY A 114 -31.64 -2.28 3.42
N LEU A 115 -31.45 -2.24 4.74
CA LEU A 115 -30.24 -1.69 5.35
C LEU A 115 -29.02 -2.64 5.21
N GLY A 116 -29.25 -3.95 5.05
CA GLY A 116 -28.16 -4.93 5.02
C GLY A 116 -27.32 -4.93 6.27
N ALA A 117 -26.06 -5.33 6.14
CA ALA A 117 -25.12 -5.47 7.26
C ALA A 117 -24.63 -4.10 7.81
N ASP A 118 -24.51 -3.10 6.94
CA ASP A 118 -23.78 -1.88 7.19
C ASP A 118 -24.62 -0.59 7.09
N GLY A 119 -25.87 -0.69 6.62
CA GLY A 119 -26.77 0.48 6.51
C GLY A 119 -27.17 1.05 7.87
N ILE A 120 -27.39 2.37 7.92
CA ILE A 120 -27.63 3.14 9.13
C ILE A 120 -28.95 3.93 9.09
N ILE A 121 -29.51 4.18 10.25
CA ILE A 121 -30.53 5.22 10.50
C ILE A 121 -30.08 6.08 11.66
N ILE A 122 -30.09 7.41 11.44
CA ILE A 122 -29.96 8.43 12.48
C ILE A 122 -31.22 9.31 12.38
N LYS A 123 -32.09 9.23 13.37
CA LYS A 123 -33.41 9.92 13.29
C LYS A 123 -33.78 10.57 14.61
N ALA A 124 -34.10 11.87 14.54
CA ALA A 124 -34.73 12.56 15.67
C ALA A 124 -36.25 12.24 15.69
N THR A 125 -36.74 11.89 16.86
CA THR A 125 -38.13 11.76 17.21
C THR A 125 -38.33 12.53 18.52
N SER A 126 -38.33 13.86 18.41
CA SER A 126 -38.20 14.78 19.53
C SER A 126 -39.01 14.37 20.74
N PRO A 127 -38.41 14.30 21.95
CA PRO A 127 -37.04 14.72 22.24
C PRO A 127 -35.97 13.64 21.99
N ASN A 128 -36.33 12.46 21.52
CA ASN A 128 -35.41 11.29 21.41
C ASN A 128 -34.63 11.32 20.08
N ILE A 129 -33.52 10.60 20.08
CA ILE A 129 -32.70 10.34 18.88
C ILE A 129 -32.48 8.84 18.76
N ILE A 130 -32.69 8.28 17.58
CA ILE A 130 -32.49 6.88 17.21
C ILE A 130 -31.18 6.75 16.46
N LEU A 131 -30.33 5.82 16.87
CA LEU A 131 -29.07 5.43 16.25
C LEU A 131 -29.08 3.91 16.04
N THR A 132 -29.37 3.44 14.83
CA THR A 132 -29.53 2.00 14.59
C THR A 132 -29.07 1.57 13.22
N GLY A 133 -28.73 0.29 13.08
CA GLY A 133 -28.56 -0.45 11.83
C GLY A 133 -29.81 -1.28 11.46
N GLY A 134 -29.64 -2.23 10.55
CA GLY A 134 -30.63 -3.24 10.20
C GLY A 134 -30.87 -4.24 11.32
N LEU A 135 -31.96 -5.02 11.23
CA LEU A 135 -32.24 -6.09 12.17
C LEU A 135 -31.15 -7.17 12.08
N GLY A 136 -30.49 -7.45 13.20
CA GLY A 136 -29.38 -8.41 13.27
C GLY A 136 -28.12 -7.99 12.50
N ALA A 137 -28.04 -6.75 12.03
CA ALA A 137 -26.89 -6.24 11.31
C ALA A 137 -25.65 -6.18 12.23
N PRO A 138 -24.51 -6.71 11.80
CA PRO A 138 -23.33 -6.78 12.67
C PRO A 138 -22.70 -5.41 12.92
N ARG A 139 -22.75 -4.47 11.98
CA ARG A 139 -22.00 -3.20 12.04
C ARG A 139 -22.85 -1.94 11.96
N GLY A 140 -24.04 -2.00 11.38
CA GLY A 140 -24.86 -0.81 11.10
C GLY A 140 -25.08 0.10 12.30
N THR A 141 -25.35 -0.44 13.50
CA THR A 141 -25.56 0.36 14.73
C THR A 141 -24.28 1.10 15.14
N LEU A 142 -23.11 0.43 15.10
CA LEU A 142 -21.81 1.08 15.35
C LEU A 142 -21.55 2.22 14.36
N TYR A 143 -21.80 1.98 13.07
CA TYR A 143 -21.62 3.00 12.04
C TYR A 143 -22.58 4.20 12.20
N ALA A 144 -23.81 3.96 12.68
CA ALA A 144 -24.73 5.03 13.02
C ALA A 144 -24.20 5.89 14.18
N VAL A 145 -23.67 5.27 15.23
CA VAL A 145 -23.07 5.96 16.39
C VAL A 145 -21.84 6.76 15.96
N TYR A 146 -20.89 6.14 15.21
CA TYR A 146 -19.69 6.85 14.78
C TYR A 146 -19.99 7.96 13.78
N THR A 147 -20.97 7.78 12.89
CA THR A 147 -21.43 8.87 12.00
C THR A 147 -22.03 10.02 12.81
N PHE A 148 -22.83 9.72 13.83
CA PHE A 148 -23.38 10.74 14.72
C PHE A 148 -22.29 11.51 15.48
N LEU A 149 -21.29 10.81 16.01
CA LEU A 149 -20.16 11.42 16.73
C LEU A 149 -19.28 12.28 15.80
N GLU A 150 -19.07 11.87 14.57
CA GLU A 150 -18.30 12.66 13.59
C GLU A 150 -19.06 13.91 13.13
N ASP A 151 -20.29 13.71 12.64
CA ASP A 151 -20.99 14.75 11.88
C ASP A 151 -21.72 15.75 12.78
N TYR A 152 -22.16 15.32 13.97
CA TYR A 152 -22.98 16.15 14.85
C TYR A 152 -22.28 16.53 16.15
N VAL A 153 -21.42 15.67 16.68
CA VAL A 153 -20.62 16.00 17.88
C VAL A 153 -19.30 16.66 17.49
N GLY A 154 -18.63 16.18 16.43
CA GLY A 154 -17.43 16.79 15.86
C GLY A 154 -16.14 16.06 16.18
N PHE A 155 -16.21 14.78 16.53
CA PHE A 155 -15.03 13.93 16.65
C PHE A 155 -14.33 13.78 15.32
N ARG A 156 -13.00 13.67 15.35
CA ARG A 156 -12.20 13.27 14.19
C ARG A 156 -11.12 12.29 14.62
N TRP A 157 -11.15 11.09 14.07
CA TRP A 157 -10.12 10.07 14.22
C TRP A 157 -9.21 10.16 13.01
N TRP A 158 -8.04 10.82 13.18
CA TRP A 158 -7.11 11.08 12.10
C TRP A 158 -6.26 9.86 11.76
N THR A 159 -5.80 9.16 12.81
CA THR A 159 -5.03 7.91 12.76
C THR A 159 -5.53 6.97 13.86
N SER A 160 -4.93 5.80 13.96
CA SER A 160 -5.20 4.84 15.04
C SER A 160 -4.87 5.41 16.44
N SER A 161 -3.95 6.35 16.53
CA SER A 161 -3.48 6.95 17.79
C SER A 161 -3.88 8.43 17.99
N GLU A 162 -4.37 9.12 16.96
CA GLU A 162 -4.60 10.56 17.01
C GLU A 162 -6.06 10.95 16.75
N THR A 163 -6.68 11.56 17.76
CA THR A 163 -8.09 11.92 17.75
C THR A 163 -8.30 13.38 18.16
N THR A 164 -9.08 14.12 17.41
CA THR A 164 -9.61 15.40 17.86
C THR A 164 -10.88 15.18 18.66
N ILE A 165 -10.86 15.48 19.95
CA ILE A 165 -12.00 15.44 20.86
C ILE A 165 -12.58 16.85 20.98
N PRO A 166 -13.82 17.09 20.50
CA PRO A 166 -14.45 18.40 20.64
C PRO A 166 -14.71 18.72 22.11
N LYS A 167 -14.55 19.97 22.53
CA LYS A 167 -14.88 20.45 23.88
C LYS A 167 -16.13 21.34 23.81
N LYS A 168 -17.29 20.77 24.16
CA LYS A 168 -18.61 21.41 24.03
C LYS A 168 -19.45 21.19 25.29
N SER A 169 -19.24 21.98 26.35
CA SER A 169 -20.04 21.90 27.58
C SER A 169 -21.57 22.00 27.31
N SER A 170 -21.95 22.60 26.18
CA SER A 170 -23.32 22.60 25.67
C SER A 170 -23.34 22.03 24.26
N LEU A 171 -23.98 20.88 24.10
CA LEU A 171 -24.12 20.17 22.83
C LEU A 171 -25.54 20.20 22.35
N LYS A 172 -25.74 20.74 21.15
CA LYS A 172 -27.06 20.78 20.49
C LYS A 172 -27.01 20.09 19.13
N VAL A 173 -28.08 19.40 18.79
CA VAL A 173 -28.31 18.80 17.48
C VAL A 173 -29.64 19.26 16.90
N ARG A 174 -29.84 19.07 15.61
CA ARG A 174 -31.10 19.45 14.92
C ARG A 174 -32.23 18.48 15.29
N ASP A 175 -33.45 18.97 15.41
CA ASP A 175 -34.64 18.15 15.68
C ASP A 175 -35.24 17.50 14.41
N ASP A 176 -34.72 17.84 13.23
CA ASP A 176 -35.13 17.31 11.93
C ASP A 176 -34.15 16.22 11.38
N LEU A 177 -33.28 15.66 12.23
CA LEU A 177 -32.39 14.59 11.80
C LEU A 177 -33.20 13.40 11.24
N ASN A 178 -32.98 13.07 9.99
CA ASN A 178 -33.61 11.93 9.33
C ASN A 178 -32.66 11.35 8.26
N ILE A 179 -31.67 10.62 8.69
CA ILE A 179 -30.69 10.00 7.83
C ILE A 179 -31.00 8.52 7.71
N ARG A 180 -31.09 8.07 6.49
CA ARG A 180 -31.09 6.69 6.09
C ARG A 180 -30.03 6.53 5.02
N TYR A 181 -28.99 5.75 5.27
CA TYR A 181 -27.89 5.56 4.35
C TYR A 181 -27.48 4.09 4.28
N VAL A 182 -27.21 3.62 3.07
CA VAL A 182 -26.67 2.30 2.79
C VAL A 182 -25.45 2.49 1.90
N PRO A 183 -24.25 2.03 2.31
CA PRO A 183 -23.06 2.21 1.49
C PRO A 183 -23.19 1.47 0.15
N ALA A 184 -22.70 2.06 -0.93
CA ALA A 184 -22.70 1.48 -2.26
C ALA A 184 -21.77 0.26 -2.38
N LEU A 185 -20.71 0.24 -1.56
CA LEU A 185 -19.70 -0.82 -1.51
C LEU A 185 -19.98 -1.78 -0.36
N GLU A 186 -20.09 -3.07 -0.66
CA GLU A 186 -20.25 -4.13 0.34
C GLU A 186 -18.92 -4.47 1.03
N ARG A 187 -17.77 -4.32 0.32
CA ARG A 187 -16.41 -4.43 0.88
C ARG A 187 -15.68 -3.11 0.74
N ARG A 188 -15.15 -2.63 1.85
CA ARG A 188 -14.42 -1.36 1.97
C ARG A 188 -13.14 -1.62 2.75
N GLU A 189 -12.00 -1.45 2.10
CA GLU A 189 -10.72 -1.79 2.71
C GLU A 189 -9.64 -0.80 2.29
N SER A 190 -9.32 0.11 3.19
CA SER A 190 -8.14 0.95 3.12
C SER A 190 -6.99 0.15 3.73
N TYR A 191 -6.16 -0.48 2.88
CA TYR A 191 -5.14 -1.43 3.33
C TYR A 191 -3.84 -0.72 3.70
N TYR A 192 -3.92 0.16 4.68
CA TYR A 192 -2.83 0.79 5.40
C TYR A 192 -2.76 0.23 6.82
N VAL A 193 -1.56 0.19 7.41
CA VAL A 193 -1.37 -0.33 8.78
C VAL A 193 -2.26 0.37 9.82
N GLU A 194 -2.60 1.64 9.63
CA GLU A 194 -3.54 2.38 10.47
C GLU A 194 -4.91 1.69 10.57
N ALA A 195 -5.39 1.14 9.46
CA ALA A 195 -6.68 0.46 9.40
C ALA A 195 -6.68 -0.96 9.99
N PHE A 196 -5.52 -1.44 10.50
CA PHE A 196 -5.41 -2.73 11.18
C PHE A 196 -5.73 -2.62 12.68
N GLU A 197 -5.68 -1.42 13.24
CA GLU A 197 -6.16 -1.17 14.59
C GLU A 197 -7.70 -1.20 14.60
N LYS A 198 -8.28 -2.03 15.46
CA LYS A 198 -9.70 -2.41 15.42
C LYS A 198 -10.68 -1.25 15.66
N ASP A 199 -10.35 -0.32 16.56
CA ASP A 199 -11.22 0.83 16.82
C ASP A 199 -11.15 1.83 15.67
N PHE A 200 -9.97 2.07 15.10
CA PHE A 200 -9.83 2.92 13.93
C PHE A 200 -10.50 2.31 12.70
N ALA A 201 -10.37 0.99 12.50
CA ALA A 201 -11.03 0.29 11.40
C ALA A 201 -12.55 0.50 11.42
N VAL A 202 -13.21 0.27 12.56
CA VAL A 202 -14.67 0.40 12.66
C VAL A 202 -15.13 1.86 12.64
N ARG A 203 -14.36 2.77 13.25
CA ARG A 203 -14.63 4.21 13.21
C ARG A 203 -14.48 4.78 11.80
N SER A 204 -13.54 4.24 11.00
CA SER A 204 -13.36 4.55 9.58
C SER A 204 -14.32 3.77 8.66
N LYS A 205 -15.18 2.91 9.21
CA LYS A 205 -16.16 2.10 8.50
C LYS A 205 -15.55 1.11 7.49
N ASN A 206 -14.28 0.71 7.72
CA ASN A 206 -13.65 -0.42 7.05
C ASN A 206 -14.28 -1.73 7.54
N ASN A 207 -14.45 -2.69 6.64
CA ASN A 207 -15.00 -4.02 6.95
C ASN A 207 -14.25 -5.17 6.27
N GLY A 208 -13.00 -4.90 5.82
CA GLY A 208 -12.17 -5.86 5.11
C GLY A 208 -11.51 -6.90 6.01
N PHE A 209 -10.34 -7.39 5.60
CA PHE A 209 -9.68 -8.57 6.18
C PHE A 209 -9.14 -8.37 7.60
N TYR A 210 -8.66 -7.15 7.93
CA TYR A 210 -8.05 -6.84 9.22
C TYR A 210 -8.95 -5.97 10.10
N GLY A 211 -8.60 -5.90 11.38
CA GLY A 211 -8.92 -4.81 12.27
C GLY A 211 -10.11 -5.00 13.19
N THR A 212 -11.16 -5.76 12.86
CA THR A 212 -12.36 -5.81 13.72
C THR A 212 -12.61 -7.19 14.36
N ASP A 213 -13.06 -7.20 15.61
CA ASP A 213 -13.51 -8.39 16.32
C ASP A 213 -15.05 -8.46 16.41
N ASP A 214 -15.58 -9.55 16.99
CA ASP A 214 -17.03 -9.76 17.11
C ASP A 214 -17.75 -8.62 17.88
N SER A 215 -17.08 -7.99 18.85
CA SER A 215 -17.67 -6.86 19.61
C SER A 215 -17.81 -5.60 18.76
N ARG A 216 -17.04 -5.52 17.68
CA ARG A 216 -17.04 -4.44 16.68
C ARG A 216 -17.74 -4.82 15.38
N GLY A 217 -18.48 -5.93 15.40
CA GLY A 217 -19.28 -6.42 14.29
C GLY A 217 -18.52 -7.29 13.29
N GLY A 218 -17.29 -7.71 13.62
CA GLY A 218 -16.47 -8.58 12.79
C GLY A 218 -16.05 -7.97 11.45
N ASN A 219 -15.36 -8.77 10.65
CA ASN A 219 -14.92 -8.41 9.30
C ASN A 219 -15.38 -9.43 8.25
N LEU A 220 -15.14 -9.12 6.98
CA LEU A 220 -15.36 -10.02 5.85
C LEU A 220 -14.14 -10.93 5.66
N SER A 221 -13.97 -11.90 6.57
CA SER A 221 -12.79 -12.76 6.67
C SER A 221 -12.70 -13.84 5.58
N TYR A 222 -11.50 -14.34 5.34
CA TYR A 222 -11.22 -15.48 4.48
C TYR A 222 -10.99 -16.75 5.28
N ALA A 223 -11.40 -17.89 4.71
CA ALA A 223 -10.87 -19.19 5.12
C ALA A 223 -9.50 -19.39 4.46
N GLY A 224 -8.43 -19.25 5.23
CA GLY A 224 -7.06 -19.26 4.71
C GLY A 224 -6.59 -17.91 4.14
N PRO A 225 -5.49 -17.89 3.34
CA PRO A 225 -4.97 -16.65 2.75
C PRO A 225 -5.95 -15.99 1.78
N GLY A 226 -5.87 -14.66 1.65
CA GLY A 226 -6.73 -13.87 0.78
C GLY A 226 -6.21 -13.69 -0.65
N CYS A 227 -5.02 -14.21 -0.99
CA CYS A 227 -4.40 -14.11 -2.32
C CYS A 227 -3.35 -15.20 -2.54
N HIS A 228 -3.00 -15.45 -3.83
CA HIS A 228 -1.93 -16.37 -4.26
C HIS A 228 -2.03 -17.76 -3.64
N THR A 229 -3.23 -18.35 -3.67
CA THR A 229 -3.56 -19.56 -2.88
C THR A 229 -3.27 -20.88 -3.57
N PHE A 230 -2.94 -20.91 -4.86
CA PHE A 230 -2.79 -22.16 -5.60
C PHE A 230 -1.72 -23.07 -4.99
N PHE A 231 -0.53 -22.55 -4.72
CA PHE A 231 0.54 -23.36 -4.10
C PHE A 231 0.38 -23.52 -2.59
N VAL A 232 -0.46 -22.75 -1.94
CA VAL A 232 -0.85 -23.01 -0.55
C VAL A 232 -1.82 -24.21 -0.45
N LEU A 233 -2.73 -24.33 -1.42
CA LEU A 233 -3.67 -25.46 -1.52
C LEU A 233 -3.00 -26.73 -2.04
N VAL A 234 -2.08 -26.58 -3.00
CA VAL A 234 -1.41 -27.68 -3.72
C VAL A 234 0.11 -27.41 -3.76
N PRO A 235 0.80 -27.52 -2.60
CA PRO A 235 2.22 -27.23 -2.51
C PRO A 235 3.04 -28.22 -3.37
N PRO A 236 3.90 -27.74 -4.29
CA PRO A 236 4.64 -28.58 -5.22
C PRO A 236 5.63 -29.49 -4.53
N GLU A 237 6.26 -29.07 -3.45
CA GLU A 237 7.16 -29.89 -2.65
C GLU A 237 6.51 -31.16 -2.10
N LYS A 238 5.18 -31.15 -1.97
CA LYS A 238 4.42 -32.30 -1.45
C LYS A 238 3.80 -33.15 -2.54
N TYR A 239 3.36 -32.56 -3.64
CA TYR A 239 2.52 -33.26 -4.61
C TYR A 239 3.14 -33.39 -6.01
N PHE A 240 4.18 -32.64 -6.36
CA PHE A 240 4.70 -32.66 -7.73
C PHE A 240 5.31 -34.02 -8.14
N ALA A 241 5.98 -34.70 -7.21
CA ALA A 241 6.61 -35.98 -7.51
C ALA A 241 5.60 -37.08 -7.93
N GLU A 242 4.40 -37.08 -7.31
CA GLU A 242 3.35 -38.06 -7.57
C GLU A 242 2.36 -37.59 -8.62
N HIS A 243 2.15 -36.28 -8.73
CA HIS A 243 1.15 -35.63 -9.59
C HIS A 243 1.73 -34.48 -10.43
N PRO A 244 2.76 -34.70 -11.26
CA PRO A 244 3.32 -33.64 -12.08
C PRO A 244 2.30 -33.03 -13.06
N ASP A 245 1.27 -33.76 -13.46
CA ASP A 245 0.20 -33.32 -14.33
C ASP A 245 -0.82 -32.33 -13.68
N TRP A 246 -0.70 -32.11 -12.36
CA TRP A 246 -1.47 -31.07 -11.66
C TRP A 246 -0.86 -29.66 -11.85
N TYR A 247 0.38 -29.58 -12.27
CA TYR A 247 1.14 -28.33 -12.45
C TYR A 247 1.23 -27.95 -13.91
N SER A 248 1.49 -26.66 -14.16
CA SER A 248 1.56 -26.14 -15.52
C SER A 248 2.57 -26.88 -16.38
N GLU A 249 2.17 -27.14 -17.62
CA GLU A 249 3.07 -27.53 -18.70
C GLU A 249 3.49 -26.28 -19.46
N ILE A 250 4.78 -26.01 -19.53
CA ILE A 250 5.37 -24.90 -20.26
C ILE A 250 6.37 -25.48 -21.25
N ASN A 251 6.21 -25.17 -22.54
CA ASN A 251 7.06 -25.70 -23.61
C ASN A 251 7.16 -27.26 -23.61
N GLY A 252 6.08 -27.95 -23.27
CA GLY A 252 6.00 -29.41 -23.23
C GLY A 252 6.57 -30.04 -21.95
N VAL A 253 7.00 -29.24 -20.96
CA VAL A 253 7.59 -29.74 -19.72
C VAL A 253 6.72 -29.32 -18.52
N ARG A 254 6.48 -30.25 -17.59
CA ARG A 254 5.83 -29.97 -16.30
C ARG A 254 6.91 -29.50 -15.32
N ILE A 255 6.69 -28.36 -14.66
CA ILE A 255 7.65 -27.75 -13.74
C ILE A 255 7.02 -27.48 -12.37
N ALA A 256 7.84 -27.60 -11.32
CA ALA A 256 7.39 -27.49 -9.93
C ALA A 256 7.41 -26.04 -9.39
N THR A 257 8.23 -25.15 -9.97
CA THR A 257 8.48 -23.80 -9.47
C THR A 257 8.27 -22.75 -10.54
N GLY A 258 8.00 -21.50 -10.16
CA GLY A 258 7.81 -20.38 -11.08
C GLY A 258 6.60 -20.50 -12.00
N ASN A 259 5.58 -21.29 -11.64
CA ASN A 259 4.45 -21.63 -12.50
C ASN A 259 3.09 -21.61 -11.76
N GLN A 260 2.06 -22.13 -12.44
CA GLN A 260 0.69 -22.23 -11.98
C GLN A 260 0.23 -23.70 -11.91
N LEU A 261 -1.06 -23.89 -11.64
CA LEU A 261 -1.72 -25.21 -11.71
C LEU A 261 -2.32 -25.48 -13.09
N CYS A 262 -2.47 -26.76 -13.44
CA CYS A 262 -3.17 -27.19 -14.66
C CYS A 262 -4.69 -27.27 -14.44
N LEU A 263 -5.39 -26.14 -14.60
CA LEU A 263 -6.79 -25.97 -14.21
C LEU A 263 -7.81 -26.81 -15.04
N THR A 264 -7.36 -27.52 -16.06
CA THR A 264 -8.18 -28.48 -16.81
C THR A 264 -8.03 -29.93 -16.35
N ASN A 265 -7.20 -30.17 -15.31
CA ASN A 265 -7.02 -31.50 -14.74
C ASN A 265 -8.19 -31.84 -13.77
N PRO A 266 -8.97 -32.90 -14.01
CA PRO A 266 -10.14 -33.23 -13.20
C PRO A 266 -9.80 -33.79 -11.82
N GLU A 267 -8.65 -34.49 -11.66
CA GLU A 267 -8.23 -35.00 -10.35
C GLU A 267 -7.74 -33.84 -9.45
N LEU A 268 -7.01 -32.91 -10.01
CA LEU A 268 -6.67 -31.65 -9.31
C LEU A 268 -7.94 -30.93 -8.83
N LEU A 269 -8.95 -30.79 -9.68
CA LEU A 269 -10.21 -30.15 -9.31
C LEU A 269 -10.87 -30.83 -8.10
N LYS A 270 -10.96 -32.17 -8.11
CA LYS A 270 -11.50 -32.95 -6.99
C LYS A 270 -10.71 -32.72 -5.71
N PHE A 271 -9.40 -32.73 -5.82
CA PHE A 271 -8.50 -32.50 -4.69
C PHE A 271 -8.69 -31.08 -4.10
N VAL A 272 -8.69 -30.04 -4.94
CA VAL A 272 -8.89 -28.64 -4.51
C VAL A 272 -10.26 -28.45 -3.85
N ILE A 273 -11.33 -29.05 -4.40
CA ILE A 273 -12.65 -29.01 -3.74
C ILE A 273 -12.59 -29.59 -2.32
N SER A 274 -11.88 -30.71 -2.13
CA SER A 274 -11.74 -31.33 -0.81
C SER A 274 -11.00 -30.43 0.19
N GLN A 275 -9.90 -29.79 -0.24
CA GLN A 275 -9.09 -28.87 0.57
C GLN A 275 -9.89 -27.59 0.93
N VAL A 276 -10.59 -27.01 -0.06
CA VAL A 276 -11.45 -25.84 0.17
C VAL A 276 -12.55 -26.14 1.19
N LYS A 277 -13.25 -27.29 1.06
CA LYS A 277 -14.26 -27.69 2.05
C LYS A 277 -13.66 -27.87 3.43
N GLN A 278 -12.46 -28.42 3.56
CA GLN A 278 -11.78 -28.55 4.85
C GLN A 278 -11.45 -27.18 5.45
N TRP A 279 -10.86 -26.25 4.66
CA TRP A 279 -10.58 -24.91 5.14
C TRP A 279 -11.84 -24.16 5.64
N LEU A 280 -12.97 -24.35 4.94
CA LEU A 280 -14.24 -23.75 5.35
C LEU A 280 -14.81 -24.34 6.63
N ARG A 281 -14.67 -25.68 6.85
CA ARG A 281 -15.07 -26.31 8.12
C ARG A 281 -14.22 -25.82 9.29
N ASP A 282 -12.92 -25.64 9.06
CA ASP A 282 -11.99 -25.11 10.06
C ASP A 282 -12.23 -23.62 10.37
N ASN A 283 -12.88 -22.89 9.45
CA ASN A 283 -13.14 -21.45 9.54
C ASN A 283 -14.63 -21.11 9.32
N PRO A 284 -15.55 -21.53 10.23
CA PRO A 284 -17.00 -21.47 10.01
C PRO A 284 -17.58 -20.05 9.92
N LYS A 285 -16.82 -19.02 10.31
CA LYS A 285 -17.21 -17.60 10.20
C LYS A 285 -16.71 -16.95 8.91
N ALA A 286 -15.97 -17.65 8.06
CA ALA A 286 -15.43 -17.07 6.84
C ALA A 286 -16.53 -16.64 5.88
N ALA A 287 -16.40 -15.43 5.34
CA ALA A 287 -17.25 -14.91 4.29
C ALA A 287 -16.72 -15.27 2.88
N TYR A 288 -15.41 -15.52 2.77
CA TYR A 288 -14.74 -15.81 1.52
C TYR A 288 -13.78 -16.99 1.62
N ILE A 289 -13.57 -17.63 0.46
CA ILE A 289 -12.43 -18.49 0.18
C ILE A 289 -11.73 -17.98 -1.08
N SER A 290 -10.41 -17.81 -1.04
CA SER A 290 -9.65 -17.34 -2.19
C SER A 290 -9.15 -18.51 -3.04
N LEU A 291 -9.42 -18.46 -4.35
CA LEU A 291 -8.86 -19.34 -5.36
C LEU A 291 -8.17 -18.48 -6.41
N THR A 292 -6.90 -18.16 -6.15
CA THR A 292 -6.15 -17.19 -6.93
C THR A 292 -4.81 -17.76 -7.37
N GLN A 293 -4.40 -17.37 -8.58
CA GLN A 293 -3.12 -17.73 -9.16
C GLN A 293 -1.94 -17.24 -8.31
N ASN A 294 -0.79 -17.92 -8.44
CA ASN A 294 0.48 -17.45 -7.90
C ASN A 294 0.94 -16.17 -8.61
N ASP A 295 1.82 -15.40 -7.98
CA ASP A 295 2.30 -14.12 -8.53
C ASP A 295 3.40 -14.32 -9.59
N ASN A 296 3.03 -14.98 -10.68
CA ASN A 296 3.88 -15.19 -11.86
C ASN A 296 3.05 -15.47 -13.10
N ALA A 297 3.67 -15.42 -14.29
CA ALA A 297 3.05 -15.61 -15.60
C ALA A 297 3.14 -17.06 -16.13
N GLY A 298 3.46 -18.05 -15.28
CA GLY A 298 3.69 -19.44 -15.69
C GLY A 298 2.41 -20.27 -15.91
N TRP A 299 1.43 -19.76 -16.66
CA TRP A 299 0.17 -20.49 -16.95
C TRP A 299 0.39 -21.75 -17.79
N CYS A 300 -0.49 -22.73 -17.63
CA CYS A 300 -0.40 -24.01 -18.33
C CYS A 300 -0.68 -23.88 -19.81
N THR A 301 0.25 -24.36 -20.66
CA THR A 301 0.12 -24.38 -22.12
C THR A 301 -0.18 -25.77 -22.70
N CYS A 302 -0.56 -26.75 -21.86
CA CYS A 302 -0.94 -28.09 -22.34
C CYS A 302 -2.14 -28.02 -23.32
N ALA A 303 -2.29 -29.02 -24.17
CA ALA A 303 -3.31 -29.03 -25.21
C ALA A 303 -4.74 -28.77 -24.71
N LYS A 304 -5.10 -29.26 -23.51
CA LYS A 304 -6.43 -29.05 -22.91
C LYS A 304 -6.62 -27.60 -22.43
N CYS A 305 -5.64 -27.01 -21.70
CA CYS A 305 -5.71 -25.62 -21.29
C CYS A 305 -5.73 -24.69 -22.48
N LYS A 306 -4.83 -24.90 -23.46
CA LYS A 306 -4.77 -24.10 -24.68
C LYS A 306 -6.09 -24.11 -25.46
N ALA A 307 -6.74 -25.27 -25.60
CA ALA A 307 -8.01 -25.35 -26.29
C ALA A 307 -9.13 -24.54 -25.64
N VAL A 308 -9.15 -24.49 -24.28
CA VAL A 308 -10.08 -23.63 -23.52
C VAL A 308 -9.73 -22.16 -23.70
N ASP A 309 -8.45 -21.80 -23.55
CA ASP A 309 -7.96 -20.43 -23.67
C ASP A 309 -8.25 -19.85 -25.06
N ASP A 310 -8.04 -20.63 -26.13
CA ASP A 310 -8.34 -20.23 -27.51
C ASP A 310 -9.86 -19.97 -27.71
N ALA A 311 -10.71 -20.82 -27.15
CA ALA A 311 -12.16 -20.65 -27.21
C ALA A 311 -12.65 -19.44 -26.43
N GLU A 312 -12.10 -19.22 -25.24
CA GLU A 312 -12.47 -18.13 -24.33
C GLU A 312 -11.80 -16.78 -24.69
N GLY A 313 -10.77 -16.82 -25.53
CA GLY A 313 -10.01 -15.65 -25.93
C GLY A 313 -8.97 -15.19 -24.91
N GLY A 314 -8.58 -16.07 -23.97
CA GLY A 314 -7.57 -15.85 -22.95
C GLY A 314 -7.73 -16.79 -21.75
N GLN A 315 -6.74 -16.77 -20.87
CA GLN A 315 -6.61 -17.68 -19.73
C GLN A 315 -7.67 -17.45 -18.63
N SER A 316 -8.30 -16.28 -18.60
CA SER A 316 -9.41 -15.99 -17.67
C SER A 316 -10.58 -16.97 -17.81
N GLY A 317 -10.84 -17.48 -19.01
CA GLY A 317 -11.89 -18.48 -19.22
C GLY A 317 -11.58 -19.80 -18.50
N THR A 318 -10.37 -20.30 -18.63
CA THR A 318 -9.90 -21.49 -17.92
C THR A 318 -9.98 -21.29 -16.41
N MET A 319 -9.55 -20.11 -15.92
CA MET A 319 -9.66 -19.74 -14.50
C MET A 319 -11.12 -19.76 -14.02
N ILE A 320 -12.02 -19.05 -14.69
CA ILE A 320 -13.43 -18.95 -14.25
C ILE A 320 -14.15 -20.30 -14.34
N ARG A 321 -13.84 -21.16 -15.32
CA ARG A 321 -14.40 -22.53 -15.37
C ARG A 321 -14.01 -23.34 -14.13
N PHE A 322 -12.75 -23.32 -13.77
CA PHE A 322 -12.25 -24.02 -12.57
C PHE A 322 -12.86 -23.46 -11.29
N VAL A 323 -12.87 -22.15 -11.13
CA VAL A 323 -13.44 -21.47 -9.95
C VAL A 323 -14.95 -21.75 -9.85
N ASN A 324 -15.68 -21.70 -10.97
CA ASN A 324 -17.11 -22.01 -10.99
C ASN A 324 -17.40 -23.45 -10.54
N ALA A 325 -16.58 -24.43 -10.94
CA ALA A 325 -16.75 -25.82 -10.53
C ALA A 325 -16.54 -26.00 -9.02
N VAL A 326 -15.56 -25.32 -8.44
CA VAL A 326 -15.37 -25.30 -6.98
C VAL A 326 -16.53 -24.59 -6.28
N ALA A 327 -16.94 -23.43 -6.79
CA ALA A 327 -18.04 -22.65 -6.23
C ALA A 327 -19.37 -23.41 -6.22
N GLU A 328 -19.63 -24.21 -7.27
CA GLU A 328 -20.78 -25.11 -7.36
C GLU A 328 -20.72 -26.23 -6.32
N ALA A 329 -19.55 -26.84 -6.16
CA ALA A 329 -19.37 -27.97 -5.24
C ALA A 329 -19.47 -27.58 -3.75
N ILE A 330 -19.17 -26.32 -3.40
CA ILE A 330 -19.26 -25.85 -2.00
C ILE A 330 -20.61 -25.22 -1.64
N GLU A 331 -21.36 -24.71 -2.61
CA GLU A 331 -22.61 -23.95 -2.38
C GLU A 331 -23.64 -24.69 -1.51
N PRO A 332 -23.88 -26.02 -1.67
CA PRO A 332 -24.86 -26.75 -0.85
C PRO A 332 -24.48 -26.81 0.64
N GLU A 333 -23.18 -26.85 0.97
CA GLU A 333 -22.67 -26.97 2.34
C GLU A 333 -22.39 -25.59 2.95
N PHE A 334 -21.97 -24.61 2.14
CA PHE A 334 -21.56 -23.28 2.54
C PHE A 334 -22.26 -22.17 1.71
N PRO A 335 -23.60 -22.02 1.81
CA PRO A 335 -24.38 -21.16 0.92
C PRO A 335 -24.08 -19.66 1.05
N ASN A 336 -23.47 -19.24 2.16
CA ASN A 336 -23.14 -17.83 2.43
C ASN A 336 -21.68 -17.46 2.11
N VAL A 337 -20.88 -18.43 1.66
CA VAL A 337 -19.47 -18.21 1.30
C VAL A 337 -19.33 -17.85 -0.17
N ALA A 338 -18.57 -16.81 -0.46
CA ALA A 338 -18.20 -16.46 -1.82
C ALA A 338 -16.79 -16.97 -2.14
N VAL A 339 -16.59 -17.46 -3.37
CA VAL A 339 -15.29 -17.80 -3.91
C VAL A 339 -14.70 -16.57 -4.60
N ASP A 340 -13.58 -16.08 -4.06
CA ASP A 340 -12.84 -14.95 -4.59
C ASP A 340 -11.75 -15.41 -5.55
N THR A 341 -11.64 -14.77 -6.71
CA THR A 341 -10.61 -15.07 -7.71
C THR A 341 -10.08 -13.82 -8.36
N PHE A 342 -8.86 -13.89 -8.91
CA PHE A 342 -8.22 -12.75 -9.57
C PHE A 342 -8.51 -12.67 -11.07
N ALA A 343 -8.70 -11.43 -11.54
CA ALA A 343 -8.47 -11.00 -12.90
C ALA A 343 -7.20 -10.14 -12.91
N TYR A 344 -6.02 -10.76 -13.02
CA TYR A 344 -4.71 -10.18 -12.79
C TYR A 344 -3.70 -10.63 -13.83
N GLN A 345 -2.90 -9.71 -14.36
CA GLN A 345 -1.90 -9.98 -15.38
C GLN A 345 -2.50 -10.79 -16.55
N TYR A 346 -2.10 -12.05 -16.74
CA TYR A 346 -2.53 -12.91 -17.86
C TYR A 346 -4.03 -13.28 -17.82
N THR A 347 -4.71 -13.21 -16.66
CA THR A 347 -6.17 -13.42 -16.52
C THR A 347 -6.99 -12.13 -16.49
N ARG A 348 -6.39 -10.96 -16.70
CA ARG A 348 -7.04 -9.65 -16.54
C ARG A 348 -8.22 -9.44 -17.48
N LYS A 349 -8.09 -9.87 -18.74
CA LYS A 349 -9.15 -9.71 -19.75
C LYS A 349 -10.33 -10.63 -19.45
N ALA A 350 -11.54 -10.10 -19.57
CA ALA A 350 -12.77 -10.88 -19.39
C ALA A 350 -12.89 -12.00 -20.45
N PRO A 351 -13.36 -13.21 -20.07
CA PRO A 351 -13.56 -14.33 -20.99
C PRO A 351 -14.75 -14.06 -21.92
N LYS A 352 -14.73 -14.70 -23.10
CA LYS A 352 -15.77 -14.53 -24.12
C LYS A 352 -17.06 -15.31 -23.82
N ILE A 353 -16.96 -16.47 -23.19
CA ILE A 353 -18.05 -17.45 -23.07
C ILE A 353 -18.47 -17.62 -21.61
N THR A 354 -17.53 -17.94 -20.75
CA THR A 354 -17.81 -18.36 -19.37
C THR A 354 -18.10 -17.18 -18.46
N LYS A 355 -19.25 -17.20 -17.80
CA LYS A 355 -19.63 -16.21 -16.79
C LYS A 355 -19.34 -16.73 -15.38
N PRO A 356 -18.89 -15.87 -14.45
CA PRO A 356 -18.81 -16.22 -13.04
C PRO A 356 -20.18 -16.59 -12.47
N ARG A 357 -20.23 -17.57 -11.55
CA ARG A 357 -21.43 -17.90 -10.77
C ARG A 357 -21.76 -16.77 -9.79
N LYS A 358 -22.98 -16.75 -9.25
CA LYS A 358 -23.45 -15.72 -8.30
C LYS A 358 -22.65 -15.69 -7.00
N ASN A 359 -22.12 -16.85 -6.58
CA ASN A 359 -21.25 -16.96 -5.41
C ASN A 359 -19.75 -16.84 -5.75
N VAL A 360 -19.40 -16.32 -6.93
CA VAL A 360 -18.04 -15.99 -7.33
C VAL A 360 -17.85 -14.47 -7.33
N VAL A 361 -16.79 -14.01 -6.67
CA VAL A 361 -16.29 -12.63 -6.71
C VAL A 361 -15.09 -12.59 -7.62
N VAL A 362 -15.10 -11.73 -8.62
CA VAL A 362 -13.94 -11.45 -9.48
C VAL A 362 -13.26 -10.20 -8.98
N ARG A 363 -11.99 -10.30 -8.57
CA ARG A 363 -11.18 -9.17 -8.11
C ARG A 363 -10.20 -8.78 -9.21
N LEU A 364 -10.56 -7.68 -9.91
CA LEU A 364 -9.78 -7.12 -11.01
C LEU A 364 -8.68 -6.22 -10.45
N CYS A 365 -7.42 -6.48 -10.84
CA CYS A 365 -6.27 -5.74 -10.34
C CYS A 365 -5.84 -4.63 -11.31
N SER A 366 -5.54 -3.43 -10.77
CA SER A 366 -5.22 -2.22 -11.55
C SER A 366 -3.71 -1.99 -11.74
N ILE A 367 -2.86 -3.00 -11.51
CA ILE A 367 -1.40 -2.85 -11.39
C ILE A 367 -0.72 -2.16 -12.58
N GLU A 368 -1.29 -2.28 -13.79
CA GLU A 368 -0.75 -1.67 -15.00
C GLU A 368 -1.31 -0.25 -15.28
N CYS A 369 -2.00 0.38 -14.32
CA CYS A 369 -2.54 1.72 -14.50
C CYS A 369 -1.48 2.82 -14.30
N ASN A 370 -1.76 3.97 -14.91
CA ASN A 370 -1.09 5.23 -14.56
C ASN A 370 -1.79 5.83 -13.33
N PHE A 371 -1.16 5.69 -12.16
CA PHE A 371 -1.74 6.07 -10.87
C PHE A 371 -1.78 7.59 -10.62
N ALA A 372 -1.16 8.41 -11.48
CA ALA A 372 -1.28 9.87 -11.41
C ALA A 372 -2.48 10.41 -12.21
N LYS A 373 -3.12 9.59 -13.03
CA LYS A 373 -4.22 9.98 -13.90
C LYS A 373 -5.52 9.27 -13.49
N PRO A 374 -6.68 9.92 -13.59
CA PRO A 374 -7.94 9.24 -13.31
C PRO A 374 -8.20 8.12 -14.32
N LEU A 375 -9.06 7.17 -13.95
CA LEU A 375 -9.35 5.99 -14.77
C LEU A 375 -10.03 6.31 -16.11
N ASP A 376 -10.62 7.49 -16.26
CA ASP A 376 -11.17 7.95 -17.52
C ASP A 376 -10.13 8.63 -18.46
N ASP A 377 -8.89 8.81 -18.00
CA ASP A 377 -7.79 9.26 -18.84
C ASP A 377 -7.42 8.20 -19.91
N LYS A 378 -6.88 8.71 -21.05
CA LYS A 378 -6.44 7.86 -22.16
C LYS A 378 -5.37 6.85 -21.78
N SER A 379 -4.50 7.14 -20.82
CA SER A 379 -3.44 6.24 -20.35
C SER A 379 -3.99 5.00 -19.62
N ASN A 380 -5.24 5.06 -19.09
CA ASN A 380 -5.91 3.98 -18.39
C ASN A 380 -7.01 3.29 -19.21
N MET A 381 -7.08 3.55 -20.53
CA MET A 381 -8.15 3.09 -21.39
C MET A 381 -8.27 1.56 -21.44
N SER A 382 -7.15 0.83 -21.38
CA SER A 382 -7.12 -0.63 -21.34
C SER A 382 -7.87 -1.17 -20.12
N PHE A 383 -7.53 -0.66 -18.92
CA PHE A 383 -8.13 -1.08 -17.66
C PHE A 383 -9.63 -0.68 -17.57
N ARG A 384 -9.97 0.50 -18.06
CA ARG A 384 -11.38 0.93 -18.19
C ARG A 384 -12.20 -0.03 -19.03
N LYS A 385 -11.60 -0.54 -20.13
CA LYS A 385 -12.25 -1.55 -20.97
C LYS A 385 -12.46 -2.86 -20.19
N ASP A 386 -11.47 -3.30 -19.43
CA ASP A 386 -11.59 -4.53 -18.64
C ASP A 386 -12.71 -4.42 -17.59
N ILE A 387 -12.82 -3.28 -16.88
CA ILE A 387 -13.93 -3.01 -15.95
C ILE A 387 -15.29 -3.15 -16.68
N ALA A 388 -15.43 -2.48 -17.85
CA ALA A 388 -16.67 -2.50 -18.61
C ALA A 388 -17.04 -3.91 -19.12
N ASP A 389 -16.05 -4.73 -19.46
CA ASP A 389 -16.29 -6.10 -19.94
C ASP A 389 -16.63 -7.05 -18.79
N TRP A 390 -15.92 -6.98 -17.66
CA TRP A 390 -16.24 -7.78 -16.48
C TRP A 390 -17.59 -7.41 -15.87
N SER A 391 -17.96 -6.11 -15.81
CA SER A 391 -19.26 -5.66 -15.30
C SER A 391 -20.47 -6.18 -16.09
N LYS A 392 -20.28 -6.68 -17.33
CA LYS A 392 -21.31 -7.37 -18.12
C LYS A 392 -21.46 -8.83 -17.74
N LEU A 393 -20.47 -9.41 -17.10
CA LEU A 393 -20.42 -10.85 -16.82
C LEU A 393 -20.78 -11.18 -15.38
N THR A 394 -20.57 -10.26 -14.43
CA THR A 394 -20.82 -10.46 -13.00
C THR A 394 -21.38 -9.23 -12.32
N ASP A 395 -22.30 -9.44 -11.36
CA ASP A 395 -22.81 -8.40 -10.46
C ASP A 395 -21.92 -8.20 -9.20
N ARG A 396 -20.87 -9.01 -9.03
CA ARG A 396 -19.94 -8.98 -7.91
C ARG A 396 -18.49 -8.79 -8.36
N LEU A 397 -18.27 -7.67 -9.06
CA LEU A 397 -16.93 -7.21 -9.42
C LEU A 397 -16.33 -6.44 -8.25
N TYR A 398 -15.14 -6.85 -7.83
CA TYR A 398 -14.30 -6.13 -6.87
C TYR A 398 -13.04 -5.62 -7.57
N ILE A 399 -12.39 -4.63 -6.98
CA ILE A 399 -11.11 -4.11 -7.46
C ILE A 399 -10.04 -4.29 -6.39
N TRP A 400 -8.85 -4.70 -6.83
CA TRP A 400 -7.60 -4.53 -6.12
C TRP A 400 -6.89 -3.33 -6.72
N ASP A 401 -6.93 -2.21 -6.03
CA ASP A 401 -6.27 -0.98 -6.44
C ASP A 401 -5.01 -0.72 -5.62
N TYR A 402 -4.11 0.12 -6.13
CA TYR A 402 -2.81 0.41 -5.54
C TYR A 402 -2.71 1.93 -5.32
N VAL A 403 -2.41 2.35 -4.09
CA VAL A 403 -2.48 3.78 -3.71
C VAL A 403 -1.19 4.32 -3.10
N THR A 404 -0.08 3.59 -3.21
CA THR A 404 1.26 3.99 -2.75
C THR A 404 2.34 3.60 -3.75
N ASN A 405 3.58 4.04 -3.51
CA ASN A 405 4.75 3.57 -4.25
C ASN A 405 5.40 2.41 -3.49
N PHE A 406 5.27 1.18 -3.96
CA PHE A 406 5.76 -0.02 -3.27
C PHE A 406 7.27 -0.17 -3.29
N ALA A 407 7.94 0.36 -4.34
CA ALA A 407 9.40 0.38 -4.41
C ALA A 407 10.01 1.46 -3.50
N HIS A 408 9.23 2.48 -3.10
CA HIS A 408 9.73 3.66 -2.39
C HIS A 408 8.62 4.26 -1.52
N TYR A 409 8.26 3.64 -0.37
CA TYR A 409 7.16 4.07 0.49
C TYR A 409 7.22 5.54 0.92
N LEU A 410 8.42 6.09 1.05
CA LEU A 410 8.63 7.47 1.46
C LEU A 410 8.77 8.47 0.30
N GLN A 411 8.84 8.01 -0.96
CA GLN A 411 8.89 8.92 -2.10
C GLN A 411 7.53 9.56 -2.36
N ALA A 412 7.52 10.82 -2.77
CA ALA A 412 6.31 11.49 -3.23
C ALA A 412 5.56 10.66 -4.30
N HIS A 413 4.25 10.47 -4.09
CA HIS A 413 3.37 9.71 -4.98
C HIS A 413 2.09 10.53 -5.26
N PRO A 414 2.11 11.44 -6.26
CA PRO A 414 1.06 12.44 -6.46
C PRO A 414 -0.24 11.86 -7.04
N ASN A 415 -0.95 11.03 -6.27
CA ASN A 415 -2.23 10.41 -6.62
C ASN A 415 -3.44 10.94 -5.84
N LEU A 416 -3.26 11.87 -4.88
CA LEU A 416 -4.36 12.34 -4.02
C LEU A 416 -5.53 12.95 -4.81
N ARG A 417 -5.28 13.51 -6.00
CA ARG A 417 -6.29 14.13 -6.84
C ARG A 417 -7.13 13.13 -7.63
N VAL A 418 -6.72 11.86 -7.70
CA VAL A 418 -7.40 10.82 -8.47
C VAL A 418 -8.14 9.79 -7.62
N ILE A 419 -7.83 9.69 -6.31
CA ILE A 419 -8.48 8.73 -5.40
C ILE A 419 -10.01 8.89 -5.43
N GLY A 420 -10.54 10.09 -5.16
CA GLY A 420 -11.98 10.33 -5.18
C GLY A 420 -12.63 10.07 -6.55
N PRO A 421 -12.11 10.63 -7.65
CA PRO A 421 -12.57 10.31 -9.01
C PRO A 421 -12.59 8.80 -9.32
N ASN A 422 -11.55 8.05 -8.92
CA ASN A 422 -11.46 6.62 -9.18
C ASN A 422 -12.52 5.83 -8.39
N VAL A 423 -12.69 6.11 -7.09
CA VAL A 423 -13.74 5.48 -6.27
C VAL A 423 -15.13 5.72 -6.88
N ARG A 424 -15.44 6.95 -7.30
CA ARG A 424 -16.70 7.27 -7.99
C ARG A 424 -16.83 6.53 -9.33
N PHE A 425 -15.73 6.41 -10.08
CA PHE A 425 -15.71 5.66 -11.34
C PHE A 425 -16.02 4.18 -11.11
N TYR A 426 -15.42 3.55 -10.11
CA TYR A 426 -15.69 2.16 -9.76
C TYR A 426 -17.16 1.93 -9.40
N VAL A 427 -17.72 2.75 -8.50
CA VAL A 427 -19.13 2.64 -8.08
C VAL A 427 -20.08 2.85 -9.26
N LYS A 428 -19.80 3.82 -10.14
CA LYS A 428 -20.58 4.06 -11.36
C LYS A 428 -20.58 2.86 -12.32
N ASN A 429 -19.52 2.07 -12.32
CA ASN A 429 -19.38 0.86 -13.12
C ASN A 429 -19.74 -0.43 -12.36
N HIS A 430 -20.62 -0.31 -11.34
CA HIS A 430 -21.20 -1.43 -10.59
C HIS A 430 -20.22 -2.27 -9.76
N VAL A 431 -19.02 -1.76 -9.49
CA VAL A 431 -18.08 -2.37 -8.55
C VAL A 431 -18.70 -2.40 -7.15
N LYS A 432 -18.60 -3.54 -6.47
CA LYS A 432 -19.19 -3.79 -5.15
C LYS A 432 -18.18 -3.84 -4.00
N GLY A 433 -16.90 -3.98 -4.29
CA GLY A 433 -15.86 -4.01 -3.27
C GLY A 433 -14.57 -3.36 -3.75
N LEU A 434 -13.91 -2.63 -2.84
CA LEU A 434 -12.61 -2.01 -3.10
C LEU A 434 -11.62 -2.41 -2.02
N PHE A 435 -10.47 -2.91 -2.46
CA PHE A 435 -9.26 -3.14 -1.69
C PHE A 435 -8.21 -2.16 -2.19
N GLU A 436 -7.91 -1.15 -1.38
CA GLU A 436 -7.00 -0.04 -1.71
C GLU A 436 -5.65 -0.30 -1.03
N GLN A 437 -4.75 -1.01 -1.72
CA GLN A 437 -3.47 -1.41 -1.15
C GLN A 437 -2.54 -0.20 -1.01
N GLY A 438 -2.24 0.12 0.25
CA GLY A 438 -1.29 1.13 0.64
C GLY A 438 -0.05 0.54 1.31
N ASP A 439 0.60 1.33 2.18
CA ASP A 439 1.64 0.82 3.07
C ASP A 439 0.98 0.06 4.22
N TYR A 440 0.99 -1.26 4.12
CA TYR A 440 0.41 -2.17 5.09
C TYR A 440 1.45 -2.71 6.10
N GLN A 441 2.72 -2.37 5.92
CA GLN A 441 3.83 -2.92 6.70
C GLN A 441 4.31 -2.00 7.81
N CYS A 442 4.15 -0.68 7.65
CA CYS A 442 4.53 0.27 8.70
C CYS A 442 3.74 1.59 8.60
N VAL A 443 3.88 2.42 9.63
CA VAL A 443 3.42 3.81 9.62
C VAL A 443 4.43 4.71 8.91
N GLY A 444 4.00 5.93 8.54
CA GLY A 444 4.91 7.01 8.13
C GLY A 444 5.30 7.03 6.65
N SER A 445 4.69 6.20 5.80
CA SER A 445 4.80 6.37 4.34
C SER A 445 4.30 7.75 3.90
N GLU A 446 4.68 8.16 2.68
CA GLU A 446 4.33 9.48 2.15
C GLU A 446 2.83 9.73 2.21
N PHE A 447 2.40 10.64 3.09
CA PHE A 447 1.00 10.93 3.41
C PHE A 447 0.11 9.69 3.68
N GLY A 448 0.66 8.61 4.24
CA GLY A 448 -0.08 7.38 4.53
C GLY A 448 -1.30 7.61 5.42
N ALA A 449 -1.16 8.37 6.50
CA ALA A 449 -2.27 8.74 7.39
C ALA A 449 -3.40 9.50 6.65
N LEU A 450 -3.04 10.47 5.79
CA LEU A 450 -4.00 11.21 4.97
C LEU A 450 -4.73 10.28 3.99
N ARG A 451 -4.00 9.41 3.29
CA ARG A 451 -4.61 8.46 2.33
C ARG A 451 -5.54 7.48 3.03
N SER A 452 -5.10 6.88 4.13
CA SER A 452 -5.91 5.96 4.93
C SER A 452 -7.23 6.62 5.38
N TRP A 453 -7.15 7.83 5.93
CA TRP A 453 -8.31 8.58 6.38
C TRP A 453 -9.25 8.98 5.23
N MET A 454 -8.72 9.52 4.14
CA MET A 454 -9.52 9.91 2.96
C MET A 454 -10.20 8.69 2.32
N LEU A 455 -9.50 7.58 2.19
CA LEU A 455 -10.07 6.33 1.68
C LEU A 455 -11.21 5.85 2.56
N GLY A 456 -11.05 5.83 3.89
CA GLY A 456 -12.14 5.47 4.80
C GLY A 456 -13.42 6.30 4.55
N LYS A 457 -13.28 7.62 4.32
CA LYS A 457 -14.42 8.50 4.00
C LYS A 457 -15.01 8.24 2.62
N LEU A 458 -14.20 8.10 1.60
CA LEU A 458 -14.62 7.90 0.21
C LEU A 458 -15.21 6.52 -0.04
N LEU A 459 -14.66 5.48 0.58
CA LEU A 459 -15.20 4.13 0.50
C LEU A 459 -16.56 4.02 1.21
N TRP A 460 -16.75 4.76 2.31
CA TRP A 460 -18.05 4.87 2.97
C TRP A 460 -19.06 5.64 2.15
N ASN A 461 -18.70 6.84 1.70
CA ASN A 461 -19.54 7.70 0.88
C ASN A 461 -18.76 8.25 -0.32
N PRO A 462 -18.87 7.61 -1.50
CA PRO A 462 -18.18 8.02 -2.73
C PRO A 462 -18.52 9.45 -3.19
N ASP A 463 -19.70 9.98 -2.82
CA ASP A 463 -20.13 11.33 -3.18
C ASP A 463 -19.53 12.42 -2.29
N SER A 464 -18.71 12.05 -1.29
CA SER A 464 -17.99 13.01 -0.47
C SER A 464 -17.08 13.90 -1.32
N ASN A 465 -16.99 15.17 -0.97
CA ASN A 465 -16.13 16.13 -1.68
C ASN A 465 -14.67 15.92 -1.26
N ASP A 466 -13.88 15.29 -2.12
CA ASP A 466 -12.48 14.97 -1.89
C ASP A 466 -11.59 16.19 -1.60
N LYS A 467 -11.87 17.37 -2.22
CA LYS A 467 -11.15 18.62 -1.91
C LYS A 467 -11.47 19.13 -0.52
N ALA A 468 -12.74 19.00 -0.10
CA ALA A 468 -13.16 19.37 1.26
C ALA A 468 -12.54 18.43 2.30
N LEU A 469 -12.51 17.12 2.03
CA LEU A 469 -11.85 16.13 2.88
C LEU A 469 -10.36 16.42 3.03
N LEU A 470 -9.64 16.66 1.91
CA LEU A 470 -8.23 17.05 1.96
C LEU A 470 -8.02 18.30 2.85
N LYS A 471 -8.80 19.35 2.63
CA LYS A 471 -8.72 20.58 3.43
C LYS A 471 -9.01 20.33 4.91
N GLU A 472 -10.00 19.50 5.21
CA GLU A 472 -10.38 19.14 6.59
C GLU A 472 -9.22 18.41 7.29
N PHE A 473 -8.66 17.39 6.65
CA PHE A 473 -7.50 16.66 7.20
C PHE A 473 -6.31 17.60 7.43
N LEU A 474 -5.93 18.38 6.43
CA LEU A 474 -4.79 19.28 6.55
C LEU A 474 -4.95 20.25 7.71
N ASN A 475 -6.13 20.89 7.85
CA ASN A 475 -6.38 21.83 8.94
C ASN A 475 -6.40 21.16 10.32
N GLY A 476 -7.00 19.99 10.44
CA GLY A 476 -7.12 19.30 11.72
C GLY A 476 -5.83 18.60 12.14
N TYR A 477 -5.09 18.02 11.18
CA TYR A 477 -3.91 17.21 11.46
C TYR A 477 -2.61 18.03 11.50
N TYR A 478 -2.45 19.01 10.59
CA TYR A 478 -1.23 19.84 10.52
C TYR A 478 -1.39 21.24 11.12
N GLY A 479 -2.60 21.64 11.48
CA GLY A 479 -2.89 22.93 12.14
C GLY A 479 -2.30 24.13 11.38
N PRO A 480 -1.47 24.98 12.03
CA PRO A 480 -0.88 26.15 11.38
C PRO A 480 0.02 25.84 10.17
N ALA A 481 0.57 24.62 10.07
CA ALA A 481 1.38 24.21 8.93
C ALA A 481 0.54 23.81 7.69
N ALA A 482 -0.78 23.62 7.83
CA ALA A 482 -1.67 23.17 6.76
C ALA A 482 -1.54 23.94 5.44
N PRO A 483 -1.44 25.30 5.39
CA PRO A 483 -1.26 26.02 4.14
C PRO A 483 0.04 25.68 3.41
N HIS A 484 1.11 25.38 4.15
CA HIS A 484 2.41 25.01 3.62
C HIS A 484 2.38 23.60 3.05
N ILE A 485 1.83 22.64 3.80
CA ILE A 485 1.65 21.25 3.34
C ILE A 485 0.77 21.21 2.07
N ASN A 486 -0.31 22.00 2.04
CA ASN A 486 -1.14 22.11 0.85
C ASN A 486 -0.38 22.67 -0.38
N ARG A 487 0.55 23.64 -0.17
CA ARG A 487 1.42 24.13 -1.25
C ARG A 487 2.35 23.05 -1.77
N TYR A 488 2.94 22.24 -0.88
CA TYR A 488 3.77 21.10 -1.28
C TYR A 488 2.98 20.10 -2.10
N ILE A 489 1.82 19.67 -1.62
CA ILE A 489 0.93 18.76 -2.35
C ILE A 489 0.60 19.31 -3.74
N ASN A 490 0.24 20.60 -3.84
CA ASN A 490 -0.05 21.21 -5.12
C ASN A 490 1.19 21.26 -6.03
N LEU A 491 2.37 21.57 -5.50
CA LEU A 491 3.62 21.62 -6.28
C LEU A 491 3.91 20.28 -6.96
N ILE A 492 3.85 19.17 -6.22
CA ILE A 492 4.16 17.85 -6.79
C ILE A 492 3.10 17.38 -7.79
N HIS A 493 1.80 17.58 -7.47
CA HIS A 493 0.71 17.23 -8.39
C HIS A 493 0.68 18.10 -9.66
N ASP A 494 0.94 19.41 -9.56
CA ASP A 494 0.99 20.30 -10.71
C ASP A 494 2.21 20.02 -11.61
N THR A 495 3.31 19.56 -11.00
CA THR A 495 4.50 19.13 -11.75
C THR A 495 4.22 17.84 -12.52
N GLU A 496 3.60 16.86 -11.84
CA GLU A 496 3.19 15.61 -12.48
C GLU A 496 2.19 15.89 -13.62
N ALA A 497 1.13 16.67 -13.37
CA ALA A 497 0.10 16.97 -14.36
C ALA A 497 0.62 17.60 -15.65
N LYS A 498 1.73 18.35 -15.58
CA LYS A 498 2.42 18.96 -16.72
C LYS A 498 3.40 18.02 -17.42
N SER A 499 3.67 16.86 -16.85
CA SER A 499 4.58 15.87 -17.42
C SER A 499 3.80 14.79 -18.20
N ASN A 500 4.49 14.10 -19.10
CA ASN A 500 3.97 12.88 -19.73
C ASN A 500 4.46 11.62 -19.01
N PHE A 501 4.81 11.75 -17.73
CA PHE A 501 5.32 10.64 -16.93
C PHE A 501 4.22 9.61 -16.67
N TYR A 502 4.55 8.33 -16.85
CA TYR A 502 3.68 7.22 -16.50
C TYR A 502 4.02 6.77 -15.10
N MET A 503 3.18 7.09 -14.14
CA MET A 503 3.40 6.76 -12.73
C MET A 503 2.88 5.36 -12.42
N SER A 504 3.79 4.39 -12.38
CA SER A 504 3.51 3.03 -11.91
C SER A 504 3.55 2.93 -10.39
N ILE A 505 3.21 1.74 -9.85
CA ILE A 505 3.34 1.42 -8.42
C ILE A 505 4.79 1.40 -7.90
N GLY A 506 5.78 1.41 -8.79
CA GLY A 506 7.21 1.41 -8.47
C GLY A 506 7.96 2.58 -9.13
N ALA A 507 7.31 3.76 -9.22
CA ALA A 507 7.89 4.96 -9.82
C ALA A 507 9.23 5.32 -9.16
N GLN A 508 10.28 5.41 -9.98
CA GLN A 508 11.66 5.59 -9.53
C GLN A 508 11.99 7.02 -9.10
N PRO A 509 13.08 7.27 -8.34
CA PRO A 509 13.48 8.59 -7.84
C PRO A 509 13.91 9.60 -8.91
N ASN A 510 13.82 9.27 -10.20
CA ASN A 510 14.03 10.17 -11.33
C ASN A 510 12.74 10.78 -11.89
N ALA A 511 11.61 10.57 -11.24
CA ALA A 511 10.31 11.11 -11.65
C ALA A 511 10.34 12.67 -11.66
N PRO A 512 9.62 13.33 -12.60
CA PRO A 512 9.65 14.79 -12.73
C PRO A 512 9.28 15.57 -11.46
N TYR A 513 8.36 15.04 -10.66
CA TYR A 513 7.88 15.66 -9.41
C TYR A 513 8.85 15.53 -8.22
N VAL A 514 9.94 14.79 -8.38
CA VAL A 514 11.07 14.72 -7.44
C VAL A 514 12.37 15.23 -8.07
N ALA A 515 12.32 15.95 -9.20
CA ALA A 515 13.50 16.56 -9.82
C ALA A 515 14.21 17.55 -8.84
N PRO A 516 15.53 17.76 -8.93
CA PRO A 516 16.29 18.61 -8.00
C PRO A 516 15.66 19.96 -7.73
N ALA A 517 15.25 20.68 -8.79
CA ALA A 517 14.60 22.01 -8.67
C ALA A 517 13.24 21.96 -7.95
N ILE A 518 12.53 20.82 -8.00
CA ILE A 518 11.28 20.62 -7.25
C ILE A 518 11.60 20.32 -5.79
N LEU A 519 12.61 19.50 -5.51
CA LEU A 519 13.05 19.22 -4.15
C LEU A 519 13.55 20.47 -3.42
N ASP A 520 14.28 21.37 -4.10
CA ASP A 520 14.72 22.65 -3.52
C ASP A 520 13.53 23.56 -3.14
N LYS A 521 12.50 23.62 -3.99
CA LYS A 521 11.25 24.31 -3.66
C LYS A 521 10.50 23.65 -2.51
N SER A 522 10.48 22.31 -2.49
CA SER A 522 9.83 21.53 -1.44
C SER A 522 10.50 21.73 -0.09
N ALA A 523 11.85 21.71 -0.03
CA ALA A 523 12.61 21.98 1.18
C ALA A 523 12.27 23.35 1.78
N LYS A 524 12.23 24.43 0.94
CA LYS A 524 11.84 25.77 1.40
C LYS A 524 10.38 25.82 1.91
N ILE A 525 9.49 25.05 1.33
CA ILE A 525 8.11 24.95 1.83
C ILE A 525 8.09 24.28 3.21
N PHE A 526 8.87 23.19 3.39
CA PHE A 526 8.93 22.49 4.67
C PHE A 526 9.65 23.32 5.76
N GLU A 527 10.68 24.11 5.44
CA GLU A 527 11.25 25.08 6.37
C GLU A 527 10.18 26.04 6.93
N GLN A 528 9.31 26.56 6.07
CA GLN A 528 8.19 27.43 6.49
C GLN A 528 7.13 26.66 7.28
N ALA A 529 6.84 25.41 6.91
CA ALA A 529 5.90 24.56 7.63
C ALA A 529 6.39 24.26 9.05
N LEU A 530 7.66 23.90 9.22
CA LEU A 530 8.30 23.64 10.51
C LEU A 530 8.33 24.91 11.38
N SER A 531 8.69 26.07 10.80
CA SER A 531 8.67 27.35 11.49
C SER A 531 7.27 27.72 12.01
N ALA A 532 6.22 27.46 11.25
CA ALA A 532 4.84 27.77 11.63
C ALA A 532 4.34 26.95 12.84
N VAL A 533 5.02 25.88 13.21
CA VAL A 533 4.63 24.97 14.29
C VAL A 533 5.76 24.69 15.30
N ALA A 534 6.82 25.50 15.29
CA ALA A 534 8.01 25.28 16.12
C ALA A 534 7.71 25.22 17.62
N ASP A 535 6.68 25.94 18.08
CA ASP A 535 6.18 25.98 19.46
C ASP A 535 5.06 24.97 19.76
N LYS A 536 4.72 24.09 18.80
CA LYS A 536 3.60 23.15 18.86
C LYS A 536 4.05 21.71 18.61
N PRO A 537 4.54 20.99 19.64
CA PRO A 537 5.22 19.71 19.48
C PRO A 537 4.43 18.66 18.68
N GLU A 538 3.10 18.61 18.87
CA GLU A 538 2.25 17.66 18.16
C GLU A 538 2.21 17.89 16.64
N TYR A 539 2.08 19.14 16.21
CA TYR A 539 2.09 19.51 14.79
C TYR A 539 3.50 19.46 14.20
N LEU A 540 4.51 19.86 14.98
CA LEU A 540 5.92 19.78 14.57
C LEU A 540 6.30 18.35 14.20
N ARG A 541 5.98 17.38 15.07
CA ARG A 541 6.21 15.96 14.84
C ARG A 541 5.58 15.48 13.52
N ARG A 542 4.33 15.85 13.23
CA ARG A 542 3.60 15.46 12.01
C ARG A 542 4.20 16.09 10.76
N VAL A 543 4.68 17.32 10.83
CA VAL A 543 5.39 18.00 9.74
C VAL A 543 6.75 17.36 9.47
N GLU A 544 7.48 16.96 10.50
CA GLU A 544 8.75 16.23 10.34
C GLU A 544 8.57 14.89 9.64
N ILE A 545 7.50 14.13 9.95
CA ILE A 545 7.16 12.91 9.23
C ILE A 545 6.87 13.20 7.74
N ALA A 546 6.10 14.24 7.45
CA ALA A 546 5.79 14.60 6.06
C ALA A 546 7.04 15.07 5.29
N GLU A 547 8.00 15.75 5.95
CA GLU A 547 9.28 16.18 5.36
C GLU A 547 10.15 14.98 4.93
N MET A 548 9.99 13.80 5.56
CA MET A 548 10.80 12.63 5.23
C MET A 548 10.71 12.25 3.75
N SER A 549 9.62 12.54 3.06
CA SER A 549 9.50 12.27 1.63
C SER A 549 10.47 13.11 0.79
N VAL A 550 10.71 14.35 1.19
CA VAL A 550 11.68 15.24 0.53
C VAL A 550 13.11 14.81 0.87
N MET A 551 13.37 14.48 2.15
CA MET A 551 14.67 13.97 2.58
C MET A 551 15.03 12.66 1.86
N TYR A 552 14.11 11.71 1.78
CA TYR A 552 14.31 10.43 1.09
C TYR A 552 14.67 10.63 -0.38
N SER A 553 13.89 11.46 -1.09
CA SER A 553 14.13 11.76 -2.50
C SER A 553 15.47 12.48 -2.71
N ARG A 554 15.86 13.39 -1.79
CA ARG A 554 17.15 14.08 -1.82
C ARG A 554 18.31 13.10 -1.58
N ILE A 555 18.21 12.19 -0.59
CA ILE A 555 19.21 11.14 -0.33
C ILE A 555 19.42 10.30 -1.60
N SER A 556 18.34 9.85 -2.23
CA SER A 556 18.40 9.05 -3.46
C SER A 556 19.07 9.80 -4.62
N GLN A 557 18.86 11.12 -4.75
CA GLN A 557 19.50 11.94 -5.77
C GLN A 557 20.98 12.18 -5.50
N ILE A 558 21.34 12.51 -4.25
CA ILE A 558 22.73 12.70 -3.84
C ILE A 558 23.50 11.41 -4.10
N GLN A 559 22.92 10.27 -3.72
CA GLN A 559 23.48 8.96 -3.99
C GLN A 559 23.74 8.75 -5.48
N ALA A 560 22.74 8.99 -6.33
CA ALA A 560 22.89 8.84 -7.78
C ALA A 560 23.92 9.80 -8.37
N GLN A 561 24.01 11.04 -7.87
CA GLN A 561 25.00 12.04 -8.33
C GLN A 561 26.41 11.66 -7.87
N TYR A 562 26.57 11.21 -6.63
CA TYR A 562 27.86 10.75 -6.12
C TYR A 562 28.42 9.57 -6.96
N PHE A 563 27.57 8.63 -7.37
CA PHE A 563 28.00 7.53 -8.26
C PHE A 563 28.42 8.02 -9.64
N LYS A 564 27.91 9.17 -10.09
CA LYS A 564 28.25 9.74 -11.39
C LYS A 564 29.57 10.49 -11.39
N ASP A 565 29.86 11.30 -10.36
CA ASP A 565 31.00 12.25 -10.37
C ASP A 565 31.95 12.18 -9.15
N GLY A 566 31.60 11.38 -8.12
CA GLY A 566 32.46 11.09 -6.97
C GLY A 566 32.73 12.28 -6.04
N LYS A 567 31.88 13.31 -6.01
CA LYS A 567 32.12 14.50 -5.19
C LYS A 567 31.93 14.26 -3.71
N LEU A 568 32.97 14.53 -2.90
CA LEU A 568 32.94 14.34 -1.44
C LEU A 568 31.96 15.28 -0.71
N ASP A 569 31.68 16.46 -1.26
CA ASP A 569 30.73 17.39 -0.65
C ASP A 569 29.30 16.84 -0.66
N ASP A 570 28.96 16.01 -1.65
CA ASP A 570 27.69 15.31 -1.71
C ASP A 570 27.55 14.32 -0.53
N LEU A 571 28.64 13.65 -0.15
CA LEU A 571 28.63 12.73 1.00
C LEU A 571 28.42 13.45 2.36
N LYS A 572 28.94 14.68 2.52
CA LYS A 572 28.70 15.47 3.73
C LYS A 572 27.24 15.90 3.86
N GLU A 573 26.64 16.31 2.75
CA GLU A 573 25.20 16.64 2.69
C GLU A 573 24.37 15.39 2.99
N LEU A 574 24.73 14.27 2.37
CA LEU A 574 24.07 12.97 2.61
C LEU A 574 24.07 12.59 4.09
N ASP A 575 25.22 12.65 4.76
CA ASP A 575 25.36 12.30 6.17
C ASP A 575 24.44 13.15 7.05
N ARG A 576 24.46 14.47 6.84
CA ARG A 576 23.61 15.41 7.61
C ARG A 576 22.10 15.12 7.45
N ILE A 577 21.66 14.83 6.23
CA ILE A 577 20.24 14.53 5.94
C ILE A 577 19.88 13.16 6.53
N LEU A 578 20.76 12.18 6.38
CA LEU A 578 20.56 10.81 6.81
C LEU A 578 20.44 10.71 8.35
N GLU A 579 21.24 11.45 9.11
CA GLU A 579 21.10 11.51 10.58
C GLU A 579 19.74 12.01 11.02
N LYS A 580 19.26 13.12 10.42
CA LYS A 580 17.92 13.65 10.73
C LYS A 580 16.83 12.64 10.36
N PHE A 581 16.95 12.03 9.19
CA PHE A 581 16.01 11.04 8.66
C PHE A 581 15.89 9.81 9.58
N ILE A 582 17.04 9.20 9.98
CA ILE A 582 17.07 8.04 10.88
C ILE A 582 16.47 8.38 12.25
N ARG A 583 16.82 9.54 12.82
CA ARG A 583 16.28 9.98 14.12
C ARG A 583 14.74 10.07 14.09
N ILE A 584 14.17 10.63 13.04
CA ILE A 584 12.71 10.70 12.89
C ILE A 584 12.14 9.29 12.72
N ALA A 585 12.72 8.46 11.84
CA ALA A 585 12.26 7.11 11.61
C ALA A 585 12.22 6.26 12.89
N GLN A 586 13.29 6.33 13.71
CA GLN A 586 13.37 5.61 14.98
C GLN A 586 12.34 6.12 16.01
N ARG A 587 12.20 7.44 16.14
CA ARG A 587 11.23 8.06 17.05
C ARG A 587 9.79 7.65 16.72
N GLU A 588 9.48 7.57 15.44
CA GLU A 588 8.13 7.30 14.92
C GLU A 588 7.86 5.82 14.62
N ASN A 589 8.84 4.96 14.87
CA ASN A 589 8.76 3.54 14.53
C ASN A 589 8.44 3.28 13.03
N ILE A 590 9.06 4.06 12.14
CA ILE A 590 8.97 3.87 10.69
C ILE A 590 10.00 2.83 10.31
N THR A 591 9.55 1.62 10.00
CA THR A 591 10.43 0.45 9.88
C THR A 591 10.76 0.05 8.44
N MET A 592 9.90 0.42 7.47
CA MET A 592 10.04 -0.02 6.09
C MET A 592 10.40 1.14 5.16
N ILE A 593 11.28 0.89 4.20
CA ILE A 593 11.64 1.85 3.15
C ILE A 593 10.90 1.58 1.84
N SER A 594 10.57 0.31 1.61
CA SER A 594 9.79 -0.21 0.49
C SER A 594 9.09 -1.50 0.93
N GLU A 595 8.25 -2.08 0.09
CA GLU A 595 7.66 -3.38 0.35
C GLU A 595 8.76 -4.44 0.56
N GLY A 596 8.73 -5.10 1.73
CA GLY A 596 9.70 -6.14 2.11
C GLY A 596 11.10 -5.66 2.51
N ALA A 597 11.42 -4.35 2.47
CA ALA A 597 12.75 -3.85 2.81
C ALA A 597 12.77 -2.96 4.05
N GLN A 598 13.63 -3.33 5.01
CA GLN A 598 13.79 -2.61 6.28
C GLN A 598 14.52 -1.27 6.10
N LEU A 599 13.98 -0.20 6.66
CA LEU A 599 14.55 1.14 6.61
C LEU A 599 15.94 1.21 7.25
N LEU A 600 16.12 0.59 8.42
CA LEU A 600 17.40 0.64 9.13
C LEU A 600 18.50 -0.09 8.37
N ASP A 601 18.21 -1.17 7.66
CA ASP A 601 19.22 -1.87 6.85
C ASP A 601 19.60 -1.05 5.62
N TRP A 602 18.63 -0.38 4.99
CA TRP A 602 18.92 0.60 3.95
C TRP A 602 19.77 1.76 4.49
N ALA A 603 19.44 2.31 5.66
CA ALA A 603 20.17 3.41 6.28
C ALA A 603 21.61 3.02 6.66
N LYS A 604 21.84 1.79 7.15
CA LYS A 604 23.19 1.25 7.39
C LYS A 604 24.00 1.20 6.10
N ARG A 605 23.41 0.78 4.98
CA ARG A 605 24.10 0.80 3.67
C ARG A 605 24.49 2.21 3.26
N MET A 606 23.58 3.19 3.44
CA MET A 606 23.88 4.60 3.15
C MET A 606 25.02 5.15 4.04
N ARG A 607 25.04 4.84 5.32
CA ARG A 607 26.13 5.23 6.26
C ARG A 607 27.47 4.63 5.85
N ARG A 608 27.49 3.36 5.44
CA ARG A 608 28.73 2.73 4.94
C ARG A 608 29.25 3.47 3.70
N MET A 609 28.39 3.86 2.78
CA MET A 609 28.77 4.62 1.61
C MET A 609 29.45 5.94 1.99
N VAL A 610 28.94 6.62 3.04
CA VAL A 610 29.55 7.87 3.57
C VAL A 610 30.89 7.58 4.26
N SER A 611 30.97 6.57 5.14
CA SER A 611 32.17 6.26 5.93
C SER A 611 33.32 5.74 5.07
N ASP A 612 32.99 4.90 4.08
CA ASP A 612 34.03 4.18 3.32
C ASP A 612 34.56 4.99 2.13
N ASN A 613 33.98 6.17 1.84
CA ASN A 613 34.31 6.94 0.64
C ASN A 613 34.36 6.08 -0.65
N GLY A 614 33.81 4.89 -0.60
CA GLY A 614 33.69 3.94 -1.71
C GLY A 614 34.98 3.34 -2.24
N ALA A 615 36.13 3.54 -1.63
CA ALA A 615 37.38 3.35 -2.33
C ALA A 615 38.41 2.42 -1.66
N SER A 616 38.32 2.08 -0.39
CA SER A 616 39.41 1.33 0.25
C SER A 616 39.00 -0.08 0.66
N GLN A 617 39.92 -1.00 0.44
CA GLN A 617 39.89 -2.32 1.04
C GLN A 617 40.01 -2.21 2.55
N THR A 618 39.24 -3.02 3.29
CA THR A 618 39.35 -3.12 4.75
C THR A 618 39.65 -4.54 5.18
N VAL A 619 40.44 -4.69 6.23
CA VAL A 619 40.82 -5.99 6.80
C VAL A 619 40.47 -6.02 8.27
N GLN A 620 39.83 -7.07 8.72
CA GLN A 620 39.51 -7.29 10.14
C GLN A 620 39.59 -8.78 10.48
N THR A 621 40.16 -9.08 11.62
CA THR A 621 40.11 -10.43 12.19
C THR A 621 38.98 -10.48 13.23
N VAL A 622 38.11 -11.47 13.12
CA VAL A 622 37.00 -11.73 14.04
C VAL A 622 37.22 -13.06 14.73
N THR A 623 37.01 -13.12 16.04
CA THR A 623 37.16 -14.35 16.81
C THR A 623 35.82 -15.07 16.87
N THR A 624 35.82 -16.32 16.43
CA THR A 624 34.66 -17.21 16.41
C THR A 624 34.86 -18.44 17.28
N ALA A 625 33.84 -19.27 17.44
CA ALA A 625 33.95 -20.54 18.16
C ALA A 625 34.94 -21.53 17.50
N ARG A 626 35.30 -21.33 16.22
CA ARG A 626 36.26 -22.13 15.47
C ARG A 626 37.66 -21.53 15.35
N GLY A 627 37.89 -20.41 16.02
CA GLY A 627 39.13 -19.67 15.96
C GLY A 627 39.00 -18.31 15.24
N ASP A 628 40.14 -17.71 14.95
CA ASP A 628 40.21 -16.42 14.30
C ASP A 628 39.99 -16.56 12.77
N ILE A 629 39.07 -15.77 12.26
CA ILE A 629 38.75 -15.64 10.84
C ILE A 629 39.15 -14.23 10.39
N THR A 630 40.04 -14.13 9.39
CA THR A 630 40.37 -12.84 8.79
C THR A 630 39.45 -12.56 7.61
N VAL A 631 38.76 -11.46 7.66
CA VAL A 631 37.81 -10.99 6.61
C VAL A 631 38.43 -9.76 5.94
N VAL A 632 38.66 -9.83 4.64
CA VAL A 632 39.10 -8.75 3.78
C VAL A 632 37.91 -8.33 2.92
N ARG A 633 37.32 -7.19 3.20
CA ARG A 633 36.34 -6.60 2.29
C ARG A 633 37.09 -5.93 1.15
N LEU A 634 36.80 -6.32 -0.08
CA LEU A 634 37.40 -5.67 -1.25
C LEU A 634 36.85 -4.25 -1.43
N ALA A 635 37.66 -3.39 -2.08
CA ALA A 635 37.18 -2.06 -2.47
C ALA A 635 35.90 -2.22 -3.32
N THR A 636 34.93 -1.36 -3.07
CA THR A 636 33.63 -1.51 -3.71
C THR A 636 33.54 -0.83 -5.08
N THR A 637 34.57 -0.09 -5.49
CA THR A 637 34.67 0.50 -6.84
C THR A 637 35.54 -0.37 -7.73
N TRP A 638 34.94 -1.01 -8.73
CA TRP A 638 35.59 -1.89 -9.69
C TRP A 638 35.61 -1.30 -11.09
N LEU A 639 36.58 -1.71 -11.91
CA LEU A 639 36.57 -1.41 -13.34
C LEU A 639 35.50 -2.25 -14.02
N PHE A 640 34.73 -1.66 -14.94
CA PHE A 640 33.63 -2.30 -15.65
C PHE A 640 33.63 -1.96 -17.13
N ALA A 641 33.31 -2.96 -17.97
CA ALA A 641 33.00 -2.79 -19.37
C ALA A 641 31.85 -3.69 -19.82
N PRO A 642 30.87 -3.16 -20.59
CA PRO A 642 29.86 -4.00 -21.24
C PRO A 642 30.51 -4.81 -22.37
N ASP A 643 30.03 -6.03 -22.60
CA ASP A 643 30.51 -6.95 -23.63
C ASP A 643 29.41 -7.41 -24.59
N PRO A 644 28.81 -6.48 -25.36
CA PRO A 644 27.68 -6.78 -26.24
C PRO A 644 28.02 -7.67 -27.43
N LYS A 645 29.31 -7.91 -27.68
CA LYS A 645 29.80 -8.76 -28.75
C LYS A 645 30.37 -10.09 -28.26
N GLU A 646 30.34 -10.33 -26.96
CA GLU A 646 30.96 -11.51 -26.31
C GLU A 646 32.42 -11.71 -26.63
N ALA A 647 33.15 -10.61 -26.86
CA ALA A 647 34.54 -10.62 -27.26
C ALA A 647 35.51 -10.87 -26.09
N GLY A 648 35.07 -10.59 -24.84
CA GLY A 648 35.93 -10.53 -23.67
C GLY A 648 36.69 -11.86 -23.37
N ILE A 649 36.14 -13.00 -23.74
CA ILE A 649 36.84 -14.29 -23.59
C ILE A 649 37.96 -14.42 -24.62
N ASN A 650 37.65 -14.15 -25.88
CA ASN A 650 38.63 -14.22 -26.99
C ASN A 650 39.76 -13.21 -26.84
N ASP A 651 39.38 -11.99 -26.39
CA ASP A 651 40.32 -10.86 -26.18
C ASP A 651 41.00 -10.94 -24.80
N LYS A 652 40.77 -12.03 -24.06
CA LYS A 652 41.36 -12.30 -22.74
C LYS A 652 41.21 -11.18 -21.73
N TRP A 653 40.01 -10.60 -21.60
CA TRP A 653 39.73 -9.53 -20.64
C TRP A 653 39.96 -9.95 -19.17
N PHE A 654 40.14 -11.22 -18.90
CA PHE A 654 40.54 -11.79 -17.60
C PHE A 654 42.04 -11.73 -17.34
N ALA A 655 42.89 -11.57 -18.37
CA ALA A 655 44.35 -11.66 -18.25
C ALA A 655 44.93 -10.49 -17.43
N THR A 656 46.01 -10.76 -16.68
CA THR A 656 46.72 -9.72 -15.90
C THR A 656 47.37 -8.67 -16.79
N SER A 657 47.70 -9.02 -18.06
CA SER A 657 48.32 -8.14 -19.06
C SER A 657 47.30 -7.30 -19.85
N PHE A 658 45.98 -7.51 -19.65
CA PHE A 658 44.95 -6.76 -20.38
C PHE A 658 44.93 -5.30 -19.94
N ASP A 659 44.90 -4.38 -20.91
CA ASP A 659 44.79 -2.92 -20.67
C ASP A 659 43.34 -2.53 -20.37
N ASP A 660 43.04 -2.35 -19.11
CA ASP A 660 41.72 -1.96 -18.60
C ASP A 660 41.61 -0.43 -18.29
N THR A 661 42.55 0.39 -18.73
CA THR A 661 42.61 1.84 -18.41
C THR A 661 41.46 2.64 -18.96
N LYS A 662 40.76 2.13 -19.99
CA LYS A 662 39.58 2.77 -20.60
C LYS A 662 38.24 2.31 -20.02
N TRP A 663 38.28 1.40 -19.07
CA TRP A 663 37.07 0.89 -18.47
C TRP A 663 36.43 1.91 -17.51
N SER A 664 35.10 1.91 -17.42
CA SER A 664 34.40 2.74 -16.44
C SER A 664 34.57 2.22 -15.03
N LYS A 665 34.19 3.00 -14.03
CA LYS A 665 34.14 2.59 -12.63
C LYS A 665 32.70 2.33 -12.22
N ASN A 666 32.41 1.12 -11.74
CA ASN A 666 31.12 0.74 -11.19
C ASN A 666 31.25 0.30 -9.74
N ARG A 667 30.21 0.55 -8.96
CA ARG A 667 30.12 0.15 -7.53
C ARG A 667 29.49 -1.22 -7.42
N THR A 668 30.04 -2.05 -6.53
CA THR A 668 29.54 -3.41 -6.21
C THR A 668 28.76 -3.46 -4.88
N ASP A 669 28.50 -2.34 -4.22
CA ASP A 669 27.76 -2.22 -2.95
C ASP A 669 26.50 -1.36 -3.08
N TYR A 670 26.03 -1.16 -4.31
CA TYR A 670 24.99 -0.17 -4.61
C TYR A 670 23.58 -0.72 -4.65
N ASP A 671 23.27 -1.91 -4.23
CA ASP A 671 21.91 -2.51 -4.32
C ASP A 671 21.18 -2.21 -5.67
N CYS A 672 21.93 -2.00 -6.71
CA CYS A 672 21.47 -1.67 -8.06
C CYS A 672 22.50 -2.11 -9.08
N GLY A 673 22.02 -2.62 -10.18
CA GLY A 673 22.85 -3.03 -11.28
C GLY A 673 23.56 -1.91 -12.04
N TRP A 674 24.24 -2.27 -13.09
CA TRP A 674 24.92 -1.34 -14.01
C TRP A 674 23.96 -0.37 -14.72
N GLU A 675 22.64 -0.66 -14.79
CA GLU A 675 21.63 0.18 -15.39
C GLU A 675 21.56 1.57 -14.74
N LYS A 676 21.76 1.62 -13.43
CA LYS A 676 21.78 2.89 -12.67
C LYS A 676 23.17 3.53 -12.61
N GLN A 677 24.17 2.85 -13.17
CA GLN A 677 25.55 3.30 -13.16
C GLN A 677 26.09 3.65 -14.55
N GLY A 678 25.21 4.11 -15.45
CA GLY A 678 25.58 4.61 -16.77
C GLY A 678 25.20 3.71 -17.94
N TYR A 679 24.56 2.56 -17.70
CA TYR A 679 24.19 1.58 -18.73
C TYR A 679 22.68 1.24 -18.71
N PRO A 680 21.78 2.24 -18.85
CA PRO A 680 20.36 2.04 -18.73
C PRO A 680 19.82 1.08 -19.80
N GLY A 681 19.10 0.03 -19.34
CA GLY A 681 18.49 -0.96 -20.22
C GLY A 681 19.47 -1.93 -20.89
N TYR A 682 20.71 -1.98 -20.44
CA TYR A 682 21.71 -2.91 -20.98
C TYR A 682 21.46 -4.33 -20.42
N THR A 683 21.23 -5.30 -21.31
CA THR A 683 21.19 -6.74 -21.03
C THR A 683 22.31 -7.43 -21.81
N GLY A 684 22.75 -8.60 -21.32
CA GLY A 684 23.85 -9.36 -21.89
C GLY A 684 25.04 -9.46 -20.95
N PHE A 685 26.25 -9.57 -21.53
CA PHE A 685 27.47 -9.77 -20.75
C PHE A 685 28.15 -8.46 -20.37
N GLY A 686 28.65 -8.41 -19.13
CA GLY A 686 29.51 -7.36 -18.64
C GLY A 686 30.70 -7.94 -17.86
N TRP A 687 31.81 -7.23 -17.86
CA TRP A 687 33.01 -7.64 -17.15
C TRP A 687 33.37 -6.67 -16.06
N TYR A 688 33.70 -7.19 -14.89
CA TYR A 688 34.26 -6.48 -13.75
C TYR A 688 35.69 -6.90 -13.51
N ARG A 689 36.55 -5.94 -13.10
CA ARG A 689 37.95 -6.23 -12.73
C ARG A 689 38.34 -5.45 -11.48
N GLN A 690 38.96 -6.16 -10.52
CA GLN A 690 39.44 -5.58 -9.26
C GLN A 690 40.81 -6.09 -8.93
N LYS A 691 41.77 -5.19 -8.81
CA LYS A 691 43.11 -5.46 -8.25
C LYS A 691 43.05 -5.21 -6.75
N PHE A 692 43.58 -6.12 -5.97
CA PHE A 692 43.59 -6.03 -4.50
C PHE A 692 44.83 -6.64 -3.91
N ASP A 693 45.30 -6.09 -2.78
CA ASP A 693 46.40 -6.64 -2.00
C ASP A 693 45.87 -7.59 -0.95
N LEU A 694 46.42 -8.80 -0.91
CA LEU A 694 46.15 -9.73 0.18
C LEU A 694 47.29 -9.57 1.21
N PRO A 695 47.01 -9.14 2.47
CA PRO A 695 48.05 -8.92 3.47
C PRO A 695 48.96 -10.10 3.67
N ALA A 696 50.27 -9.84 3.80
CA ALA A 696 51.29 -10.88 3.97
C ALA A 696 51.14 -11.69 5.28
N GLU A 697 50.44 -11.12 6.25
CA GLU A 697 50.10 -11.72 7.54
C GLU A 697 49.03 -12.82 7.40
N ILE A 698 48.28 -12.86 6.31
CA ILE A 698 47.29 -13.91 6.02
C ILE A 698 48.04 -15.18 5.64
N LYS A 699 48.15 -16.10 6.61
CA LYS A 699 48.83 -17.40 6.48
C LYS A 699 47.92 -18.59 6.76
N GLN A 700 46.63 -18.33 6.86
CA GLN A 700 45.62 -19.34 7.12
C GLN A 700 45.60 -20.41 6.02
N LYS A 701 45.19 -21.63 6.35
CA LYS A 701 45.20 -22.79 5.47
C LYS A 701 44.18 -22.73 4.35
N HIS A 702 43.08 -22.03 4.61
CA HIS A 702 41.96 -21.93 3.70
C HIS A 702 41.65 -20.46 3.42
N ILE A 703 41.60 -20.10 2.14
CA ILE A 703 41.25 -18.75 1.67
C ILE A 703 40.09 -18.89 0.69
N TYR A 704 39.02 -18.17 0.98
CA TYR A 704 37.78 -18.20 0.21
C TYR A 704 37.53 -16.86 -0.45
N VAL A 705 36.90 -16.88 -1.61
CA VAL A 705 36.23 -15.71 -2.21
C VAL A 705 34.74 -15.84 -1.96
N HIS A 706 34.14 -14.84 -1.30
CA HIS A 706 32.73 -14.80 -0.96
C HIS A 706 32.04 -13.62 -1.65
N PHE A 707 30.99 -13.93 -2.40
CA PHE A 707 30.09 -12.97 -3.02
C PHE A 707 28.76 -12.95 -2.25
N GLU A 708 28.29 -11.76 -1.87
CA GLU A 708 26.95 -11.65 -1.30
C GLU A 708 25.84 -11.71 -2.36
N ALA A 709 26.09 -11.25 -3.60
CA ALA A 709 25.22 -11.47 -4.76
C ALA A 709 25.86 -11.07 -6.10
N ILE A 710 25.50 -11.80 -7.13
CA ILE A 710 25.70 -11.46 -8.55
C ILE A 710 24.35 -11.64 -9.25
N ASP A 711 23.97 -10.73 -10.11
CA ASP A 711 22.76 -10.78 -10.89
C ASP A 711 23.06 -11.20 -12.32
N GLU A 712 22.64 -12.25 -12.71
CA GLU A 712 22.09 -13.56 -12.56
C GLU A 712 23.23 -14.61 -12.52
N GLU A 713 24.06 -14.70 -13.60
CA GLU A 713 25.13 -15.69 -13.73
C GLU A 713 26.51 -15.04 -13.71
N GLY A 714 27.50 -15.70 -13.12
CA GLY A 714 28.87 -15.19 -13.01
C GLY A 714 29.96 -16.27 -13.26
N TRP A 715 30.98 -15.88 -14.03
CA TRP A 715 32.22 -16.66 -14.23
C TRP A 715 33.38 -15.88 -13.63
N ILE A 716 34.02 -16.46 -12.62
CA ILE A 716 35.01 -15.79 -11.78
C ILE A 716 36.43 -16.29 -12.16
N TYR A 717 37.28 -15.36 -12.55
CA TYR A 717 38.68 -15.62 -12.95
C TYR A 717 39.64 -15.03 -11.92
N LEU A 718 40.63 -15.77 -11.49
CA LEU A 718 41.67 -15.35 -10.56
C LEU A 718 43.02 -15.26 -11.23
N ASN A 719 43.77 -14.13 -11.03
CA ASN A 719 45.10 -13.90 -11.43
C ASN A 719 45.41 -14.25 -12.91
N GLY A 720 44.42 -14.04 -13.79
CA GLY A 720 44.54 -14.19 -15.22
C GLY A 720 44.49 -15.64 -15.72
N GLY A 721 43.96 -16.57 -14.94
CA GLY A 721 43.74 -17.95 -15.35
C GLY A 721 42.89 -18.07 -16.61
N ASP A 722 43.26 -18.93 -17.57
CA ASP A 722 42.55 -19.13 -18.84
C ASP A 722 41.17 -19.76 -18.71
N LYS A 723 40.83 -20.28 -17.54
CA LYS A 723 39.51 -20.83 -17.19
C LYS A 723 38.98 -20.17 -15.94
N PRO A 724 37.64 -20.06 -15.79
CA PRO A 724 37.06 -19.56 -14.54
C PRO A 724 37.44 -20.49 -13.38
N ALA A 725 37.86 -19.89 -12.27
CA ALA A 725 38.11 -20.59 -11.01
C ALA A 725 36.81 -21.08 -10.37
N PHE A 726 35.70 -20.38 -10.66
CA PHE A 726 34.36 -20.73 -10.21
C PHE A 726 33.29 -20.23 -11.18
N GLU A 727 32.20 -20.99 -11.31
CA GLU A 727 31.05 -20.64 -12.12
C GLU A 727 29.77 -20.64 -11.24
N HIS A 728 29.14 -19.49 -11.12
CA HIS A 728 27.86 -19.33 -10.45
C HIS A 728 26.80 -19.17 -11.53
N THR A 729 26.25 -20.28 -12.01
CA THR A 729 25.23 -20.30 -13.08
C THR A 729 24.04 -21.16 -12.68
N CYS A 730 22.90 -21.00 -13.34
CA CYS A 730 21.72 -21.85 -13.12
C CYS A 730 22.05 -23.34 -13.32
N VAL A 731 23.00 -23.65 -14.23
CA VAL A 731 23.44 -25.03 -14.51
C VAL A 731 24.28 -25.60 -13.37
N THR A 732 25.28 -24.84 -12.88
CA THR A 732 26.21 -25.33 -11.85
C THR A 732 25.57 -25.35 -10.46
N THR A 733 24.71 -24.37 -10.15
CA THR A 733 24.07 -24.26 -8.84
C THR A 733 22.72 -25.00 -8.73
N LYS A 734 22.11 -25.33 -9.86
CA LYS A 734 20.73 -25.85 -9.96
C LYS A 734 19.66 -24.90 -9.38
N LEU A 735 19.99 -23.63 -9.21
CA LEU A 735 19.06 -22.59 -8.79
C LEU A 735 18.26 -22.10 -10.00
N ALA A 736 17.01 -21.72 -9.75
CA ALA A 736 16.18 -21.06 -10.76
C ALA A 736 16.61 -19.60 -10.97
N PRO A 737 16.34 -19.00 -12.14
CA PRO A 737 16.72 -17.61 -12.44
C PRO A 737 16.19 -16.58 -11.44
N ASP A 738 15.02 -16.82 -10.84
CA ASP A 738 14.38 -15.97 -9.83
C ASP A 738 14.99 -16.08 -8.43
N HIS A 739 15.93 -17.00 -8.22
CA HIS A 739 16.62 -17.20 -6.95
C HIS A 739 18.15 -16.97 -7.03
N ILE A 740 18.78 -17.23 -8.16
CA ILE A 740 20.25 -17.18 -8.30
C ILE A 740 20.81 -15.77 -8.03
N TRP A 741 20.10 -14.72 -8.45
CA TRP A 741 20.54 -13.32 -8.37
C TRP A 741 20.67 -12.76 -6.94
N ILE A 742 20.02 -13.40 -5.94
CA ILE A 742 20.10 -13.02 -4.51
C ILE A 742 20.86 -14.02 -3.66
N THR A 743 21.27 -15.16 -4.22
CA THR A 743 21.89 -16.25 -3.46
C THR A 743 23.37 -15.98 -3.24
N PRO A 744 23.82 -15.79 -1.99
CA PRO A 744 25.25 -15.71 -1.68
C PRO A 744 25.96 -17.01 -1.98
N PHE A 745 27.22 -16.90 -2.38
CA PHE A 745 28.06 -18.09 -2.61
C PHE A 745 29.52 -17.86 -2.19
N MET A 746 30.23 -18.94 -1.98
CA MET A 746 31.62 -18.93 -1.58
C MET A 746 32.35 -20.10 -2.27
N PHE A 747 33.60 -19.90 -2.63
CA PHE A 747 34.45 -20.95 -3.14
C PHE A 747 35.88 -20.83 -2.61
N GLU A 748 36.57 -21.93 -2.48
CA GLU A 748 37.94 -21.96 -2.00
C GLU A 748 38.91 -21.52 -3.11
N ALA A 749 39.84 -20.61 -2.77
CA ALA A 749 40.79 -19.99 -3.68
C ALA A 749 42.23 -20.01 -3.12
N THR A 750 42.53 -20.86 -2.12
CA THR A 750 43.78 -20.95 -1.38
C THR A 750 45.00 -21.06 -2.31
N ASN A 751 44.92 -21.89 -3.35
CA ASN A 751 46.03 -22.11 -4.29
C ASN A 751 46.11 -21.05 -5.41
N SER A 752 45.09 -20.18 -5.53
CA SER A 752 45.00 -19.21 -6.61
C SER A 752 45.31 -17.77 -6.17
N LEU A 753 45.14 -17.47 -4.87
CA LEU A 753 45.43 -16.17 -4.28
C LEU A 753 46.79 -16.16 -3.60
N LYS A 754 47.46 -15.03 -3.65
CA LYS A 754 48.84 -14.86 -3.15
C LYS A 754 48.87 -13.83 -2.04
N SER A 755 49.20 -14.26 -0.82
CA SER A 755 49.39 -13.37 0.32
C SER A 755 50.66 -12.55 0.15
N GLY A 756 50.60 -11.25 0.47
CA GLY A 756 51.70 -10.31 0.28
C GLY A 756 51.94 -9.85 -1.17
N GLU A 757 51.07 -10.24 -2.10
CA GLU A 757 51.16 -9.85 -3.50
C GLU A 757 49.86 -9.20 -3.98
N LEU A 758 49.95 -8.45 -5.09
CA LEU A 758 48.80 -7.91 -5.79
C LEU A 758 48.07 -9.04 -6.55
N ASN A 759 46.80 -9.21 -6.25
CA ASN A 759 45.91 -10.16 -6.90
C ASN A 759 44.95 -9.47 -7.85
N LEU A 760 44.45 -10.20 -8.85
CA LEU A 760 43.42 -9.76 -9.78
C LEU A 760 42.23 -10.69 -9.71
N LEU A 761 41.05 -10.11 -9.47
CA LEU A 761 39.77 -10.76 -9.61
C LEU A 761 39.06 -10.19 -10.84
N SER A 762 38.75 -11.04 -11.83
CA SER A 762 37.97 -10.68 -13.01
C SER A 762 36.67 -11.48 -13.03
N VAL A 763 35.54 -10.84 -13.25
CA VAL A 763 34.21 -11.47 -13.21
C VAL A 763 33.46 -11.11 -14.49
N ARG A 764 33.09 -12.13 -15.26
CA ARG A 764 32.14 -12.02 -16.36
C ARG A 764 30.74 -12.27 -15.78
N VAL A 765 29.84 -11.36 -16.01
CA VAL A 765 28.45 -11.42 -15.50
C VAL A 765 27.50 -11.44 -16.70
N TYR A 766 26.48 -12.27 -16.65
CA TYR A 766 25.37 -12.28 -17.61
C TYR A 766 24.08 -11.82 -16.93
N ASN A 767 23.36 -10.90 -17.59
CA ASN A 767 22.06 -10.39 -17.17
C ASN A 767 21.07 -10.53 -18.33
N ALA A 768 19.98 -11.29 -18.12
CA ALA A 768 18.92 -11.47 -19.10
C ALA A 768 17.86 -10.37 -19.08
N ALA A 769 17.60 -9.78 -17.91
CA ALA A 769 16.53 -8.79 -17.74
C ALA A 769 16.71 -7.93 -16.48
N GLN A 770 16.09 -6.74 -16.47
CA GLN A 770 16.04 -5.81 -15.34
C GLN A 770 17.42 -5.26 -14.92
N MET A 771 17.88 -5.52 -13.69
CA MET A 771 19.14 -5.02 -13.15
C MET A 771 20.21 -6.08 -13.27
N GLY A 772 21.44 -5.74 -13.72
CA GLY A 772 22.53 -6.69 -13.88
C GLY A 772 23.82 -6.27 -13.19
N GLY A 773 24.65 -7.22 -12.81
CA GLY A 773 25.98 -6.99 -12.30
C GLY A 773 26.30 -7.52 -10.93
N ILE A 774 27.46 -7.15 -10.40
CA ILE A 774 27.80 -7.35 -8.99
C ILE A 774 27.16 -6.20 -8.23
N TRP A 775 26.19 -6.48 -7.37
CA TRP A 775 25.41 -5.44 -6.69
C TRP A 775 25.51 -5.49 -5.16
N ARG A 776 26.31 -6.42 -4.64
CA ARG A 776 26.69 -6.53 -3.22
C ARG A 776 28.19 -6.74 -3.04
N PRO A 777 28.75 -6.34 -1.86
CA PRO A 777 30.18 -6.44 -1.59
C PRO A 777 30.76 -7.84 -1.78
N VAL A 778 32.05 -7.85 -2.11
CA VAL A 778 32.84 -9.09 -2.24
C VAL A 778 33.91 -9.14 -1.16
N TYR A 779 34.13 -10.33 -0.59
CA TYR A 779 35.05 -10.54 0.52
C TYR A 779 36.06 -11.64 0.18
N ILE A 780 37.26 -11.50 0.74
CA ILE A 780 38.21 -12.62 0.89
C ILE A 780 38.17 -13.02 2.36
N ILE A 781 37.99 -14.32 2.62
CA ILE A 781 37.83 -14.85 3.98
C ILE A 781 38.94 -15.89 4.19
N ALA A 782 39.72 -15.73 5.23
CA ALA A 782 40.83 -16.65 5.52
C ALA A 782 40.66 -17.29 6.92
N SER A 783 40.83 -18.60 7.00
CA SER A 783 40.65 -19.41 8.21
C SER A 783 41.63 -20.59 8.25
N ASP A 784 42.00 -21.02 9.45
CA ASP A 784 42.80 -22.25 9.64
C ASP A 784 41.95 -23.54 9.55
N SER A 785 40.63 -23.40 9.60
CA SER A 785 39.67 -24.50 9.45
C SER A 785 38.81 -24.28 8.20
N GLU A 786 38.35 -25.37 7.60
CA GLU A 786 37.34 -25.29 6.55
C GLU A 786 36.05 -24.60 7.08
N LEU A 787 35.50 -23.69 6.28
CA LEU A 787 34.30 -22.94 6.61
C LEU A 787 33.12 -23.34 5.74
N THR A 788 31.96 -23.43 6.35
CA THR A 788 30.68 -23.41 5.62
C THR A 788 30.34 -22.00 5.17
N LEU A 789 29.42 -21.86 4.20
CA LEU A 789 28.93 -20.55 3.77
C LEU A 789 28.27 -19.75 4.93
N GLU A 790 27.55 -20.43 5.80
CA GLU A 790 26.89 -19.80 6.96
C GLU A 790 27.91 -19.23 7.97
N GLU A 791 28.99 -19.96 8.24
CA GLU A 791 30.09 -19.52 9.11
C GLU A 791 30.83 -18.32 8.51
N ALA A 792 31.09 -18.34 7.21
CA ALA A 792 31.68 -17.21 6.48
C ALA A 792 30.80 -15.97 6.53
N GLN A 793 29.49 -16.11 6.30
CA GLN A 793 28.52 -15.04 6.44
C GLN A 793 28.43 -14.50 7.89
N GLY A 794 28.53 -15.39 8.89
CA GLY A 794 28.61 -15.03 10.29
C GLY A 794 29.81 -14.14 10.60
N ALA A 795 30.99 -14.48 10.07
CA ALA A 795 32.21 -13.68 10.23
C ALA A 795 32.10 -12.32 9.52
N VAL A 796 31.54 -12.27 8.31
CA VAL A 796 31.25 -11.02 7.60
C VAL A 796 30.29 -10.15 8.41
N LYS A 797 29.21 -10.74 8.95
CA LYS A 797 28.24 -10.01 9.78
C LYS A 797 28.87 -9.43 11.05
N GLN A 798 29.77 -10.18 11.70
CA GLN A 798 30.50 -9.73 12.87
C GLN A 798 31.48 -8.60 12.53
N MET A 799 32.16 -8.64 11.35
CA MET A 799 32.98 -7.53 10.85
C MET A 799 32.17 -6.26 10.66
N LEU A 800 30.92 -6.40 10.27
CA LEU A 800 30.06 -5.27 9.92
C LEU A 800 29.31 -4.65 11.14
N GLY A 801 29.36 -5.29 12.32
CA GLY A 801 28.75 -4.83 13.60
C GLY A 801 27.27 -5.14 13.67
#